data_08df96b48bda4106b9ffe919558327be
#
_entry.id   08df96b48bda4106b9ffe919558327be
#
_cell.length_a   1.000
_cell.length_b   1.000
_cell.length_c   1.000
_cell.angle_alpha   90.00
_cell.angle_beta   90.00
_cell.angle_gamma   90.00
#
_symmetry.space_group_name_H-M   'P 1'
#
loop_
_entity.id
_entity.type
_entity.pdbx_description
1 polymer ?
#
loop_
_entity_poly.entity_id
_entity_poly.type
_entity_poly.pdbx_seq_one_letter_code
_entity_poly.pdbx_strand_id
1 'polypeptide(L)'
;MDLCITLLLRWVLGLVVCMMLVIVNDRNIGHACSEGERIALLKLKDAINDPNGTALPTWDSHNNNDCCDWERVICDNTTTNPRPVVTQLVLDKIRDFELANNAYWSLNASYLLPFSELQVLDLSWNYLTGVNGVIRLNNLKVLSLKGNPLTQVPSLDELPVVQMLDLSFTGLTNFHFLQEISTLSKLEVLDLGNNLLSGSLPGSIGNITSLQALSLSMNNLVGSLPTQGGLCKLKNLQHLDLSHNQFVGQIPLCFSNLTSLHVFDVAHNQFQGVFPSLFISSLKSLSYVSLSNNFFRGSFSFSSLVNHSNLEVFDLFSYNSQLKVETENPPFIPLFQLKVLRLSNCTLNEHTKGIPSFLLYQSDLRVIDLSYNSIIGRFPHWILINNSRLEVLDLGNNFLTGPLELNCTSRYQDMNTLDTSHNPIKSEIPSCVGTSFQNLRVLNMSKSELHGVIPASMGHMALLMILDLSSNSLSGLLPAEFLKGVKSLEFLKLSKNNLFGPILSSKAELGQLRVLRLDNNRFTGEISDVFMNSSLLRVLDMSYNHLNGELPGWIGSFQQLSSLLLSQNNLQGVIPQELCKLNRLTYLDLSKNNFNGTLPSCFDMSKLRYLHLQGNQFSGPIPNALANSSLLLTLDLMNNKFSGEIPSWIGTFSNLRILLLKGNNLEGSIPTVMCQLRHISILDLSHNTFSGDIPSCLNDASSGLLDPLDNIIFDNGIDIQGLVSDEEQEVEFMSKSRLESYKGNILYYMSGIDLSCNMLTGAIPHQIGNLSSIHTLNLSNNHLSGPIPETFSNLKQVESLDLSHNKLVGHIPSKLVELYSLSIFSVAYNNLSGTTPEAKYQFATFGESSYEGNPLLCGPPLQHSCTSISGGESIMHSDLHAEENEFRDNFMWSFAATFVVSFLSVIVIVYFNPYFVSRNFHA
;
A
#
# COMPACT_ATOMS: atom_id res chain seq x y z
N MET A 1 -7.16 -15.17 1.67
CA MET A 1 -8.49 -14.72 1.25
C MET A 1 -9.26 -15.83 0.54
N ASP A 2 -8.65 -16.55 -0.38
CA ASP A 2 -9.34 -17.61 -1.14
C ASP A 2 -9.86 -18.80 -0.32
N LEU A 3 -9.21 -19.14 0.79
CA LEU A 3 -9.63 -20.31 1.59
C LEU A 3 -10.89 -20.03 2.42
N CYS A 4 -11.05 -18.81 2.95
CA CYS A 4 -12.29 -18.39 3.64
C CYS A 4 -13.44 -18.24 2.66
N ILE A 5 -13.19 -17.69 1.48
CA ILE A 5 -14.18 -17.56 0.40
C ILE A 5 -14.55 -18.94 -0.15
N THR A 6 -13.59 -19.86 -0.29
CA THR A 6 -13.87 -21.23 -0.77
C THR A 6 -14.61 -22.07 0.26
N LEU A 7 -14.40 -21.87 1.55
CA LEU A 7 -15.19 -22.55 2.59
C LEU A 7 -16.61 -22.00 2.67
N LEU A 8 -16.79 -20.69 2.59
CA LEU A 8 -18.09 -20.02 2.47
C LEU A 8 -18.84 -20.45 1.19
N LEU A 9 -18.16 -20.43 0.03
CA LEU A 9 -18.70 -20.88 -1.24
C LEU A 9 -19.01 -22.37 -1.23
N ARG A 10 -18.24 -23.22 -0.55
CA ARG A 10 -18.53 -24.65 -0.42
C ARG A 10 -19.75 -24.92 0.45
N TRP A 11 -20.03 -24.10 1.47
CA TRP A 11 -21.24 -24.25 2.27
C TRP A 11 -22.48 -23.76 1.50
N VAL A 12 -22.41 -22.63 0.81
CA VAL A 12 -23.50 -22.12 -0.05
C VAL A 12 -23.67 -23.04 -1.28
N LEU A 13 -22.60 -23.46 -1.93
CA LEU A 13 -22.63 -24.49 -2.98
C LEU A 13 -23.04 -25.86 -2.41
N GLY A 14 -22.63 -26.21 -1.19
CA GLY A 14 -23.02 -27.45 -0.52
C GLY A 14 -24.51 -27.51 -0.25
N LEU A 15 -25.16 -26.42 0.16
CA LEU A 15 -26.62 -26.33 0.29
C LEU A 15 -27.30 -26.40 -1.07
N VAL A 16 -26.73 -25.69 -2.09
CA VAL A 16 -27.21 -25.73 -3.48
C VAL A 16 -27.01 -27.13 -4.08
N VAL A 17 -25.86 -27.75 -3.86
CA VAL A 17 -25.54 -29.11 -4.34
C VAL A 17 -26.32 -30.17 -3.53
N CYS A 18 -26.54 -30.01 -2.24
CA CYS A 18 -27.40 -30.92 -1.46
C CYS A 18 -28.85 -30.82 -1.89
N MET A 19 -29.37 -29.63 -2.19
CA MET A 19 -30.71 -29.49 -2.79
C MET A 19 -30.76 -30.05 -4.22
N MET A 20 -29.65 -29.98 -4.98
CA MET A 20 -29.59 -30.58 -6.33
C MET A 20 -29.30 -32.09 -6.33
N LEU A 21 -28.64 -32.65 -5.31
CA LEU A 21 -28.29 -34.07 -5.22
C LEU A 21 -29.39 -34.98 -4.68
N VAL A 22 -30.44 -34.43 -4.06
CA VAL A 22 -31.58 -35.23 -3.54
C VAL A 22 -32.49 -35.74 -4.68
N ILE A 23 -32.25 -35.36 -5.95
CA ILE A 23 -33.19 -35.71 -7.05
C ILE A 23 -32.50 -36.55 -8.15
N VAL A 24 -31.44 -37.28 -7.89
CA VAL A 24 -30.84 -38.16 -8.89
C VAL A 24 -30.95 -39.59 -8.44
N ASN A 25 -32.11 -40.23 -8.70
CA ASN A 25 -32.17 -41.67 -8.98
C ASN A 25 -33.44 -42.01 -9.73
N ASP A 26 -33.27 -42.61 -10.84
CA ASP A 26 -34.08 -43.51 -11.67
C ASP A 26 -34.30 -42.96 -13.11
N ARG A 27 -33.50 -43.51 -14.02
CA ARG A 27 -33.79 -43.46 -15.45
C ARG A 27 -34.76 -44.58 -15.76
N ASN A 28 -35.99 -44.26 -16.14
CA ASN A 28 -36.86 -45.14 -16.90
C ASN A 28 -37.23 -44.49 -18.24
N ILE A 29 -37.01 -45.23 -19.30
CA ILE A 29 -37.14 -44.87 -20.69
C ILE A 29 -38.60 -44.76 -21.08
N GLY A 30 -38.96 -43.61 -21.69
CA GLY A 30 -40.19 -43.55 -22.50
C GLY A 30 -40.98 -42.25 -22.37
N HIS A 31 -40.93 -41.44 -23.41
CA HIS A 31 -41.79 -40.34 -23.84
C HIS A 31 -41.22 -38.93 -23.70
N ALA A 32 -41.32 -38.16 -24.77
CA ALA A 32 -40.82 -36.80 -24.99
C ALA A 32 -41.53 -35.76 -24.10
N CYS A 33 -40.83 -34.68 -23.77
CA CYS A 33 -41.41 -33.50 -23.10
C CYS A 33 -42.61 -32.95 -23.92
N SER A 34 -43.47 -32.12 -23.33
CA SER A 34 -44.60 -31.56 -24.04
C SER A 34 -44.15 -30.66 -25.22
N GLU A 35 -44.88 -30.66 -26.33
CA GLU A 35 -44.57 -29.79 -27.47
C GLU A 35 -44.60 -28.32 -27.08
N GLY A 36 -45.42 -27.92 -26.10
CA GLY A 36 -45.41 -26.56 -25.56
C GLY A 36 -44.11 -26.20 -24.91
N GLU A 37 -43.53 -27.11 -24.08
CA GLU A 37 -42.22 -26.92 -23.45
C GLU A 37 -41.09 -26.87 -24.48
N ARG A 38 -41.11 -27.79 -25.48
CA ARG A 38 -40.15 -27.82 -26.56
C ARG A 38 -40.07 -26.49 -27.34
N ILE A 39 -41.26 -25.95 -27.73
CA ILE A 39 -41.36 -24.65 -28.41
C ILE A 39 -40.85 -23.51 -27.53
N ALA A 40 -41.14 -23.55 -26.20
CA ALA A 40 -40.72 -22.57 -25.24
C ALA A 40 -39.20 -22.58 -25.09
N LEU A 41 -38.57 -23.77 -25.01
CA LEU A 41 -37.10 -23.90 -24.97
C LEU A 41 -36.46 -23.29 -26.19
N LEU A 42 -37.00 -23.55 -27.40
CA LEU A 42 -36.43 -22.97 -28.63
C LEU A 42 -36.53 -21.45 -28.65
N LYS A 43 -37.67 -20.88 -28.21
CA LYS A 43 -37.82 -19.42 -28.06
C LYS A 43 -36.84 -18.85 -27.04
N LEU A 44 -36.60 -19.57 -25.93
CA LEU A 44 -35.66 -19.17 -24.91
C LEU A 44 -34.22 -19.21 -25.46
N LYS A 45 -33.88 -20.28 -26.23
CA LYS A 45 -32.61 -20.40 -26.94
C LYS A 45 -32.38 -19.20 -27.85
N ASP A 46 -33.38 -18.87 -28.72
CA ASP A 46 -33.28 -17.73 -29.65
C ASP A 46 -33.06 -16.43 -28.89
N ALA A 47 -33.79 -16.21 -27.80
CA ALA A 47 -33.64 -15.00 -26.98
C ALA A 47 -32.27 -14.87 -26.29
N ILE A 48 -31.70 -15.98 -25.83
CA ILE A 48 -30.39 -16.00 -25.15
C ILE A 48 -29.25 -15.89 -26.17
N ASN A 49 -29.40 -16.53 -27.34
CA ASN A 49 -28.32 -16.72 -28.31
C ASN A 49 -28.20 -15.61 -29.38
N ASP A 50 -29.13 -14.67 -29.47
CA ASP A 50 -29.06 -13.60 -30.44
C ASP A 50 -27.78 -12.73 -30.21
N PRO A 51 -26.96 -12.44 -31.25
CA PRO A 51 -27.21 -12.68 -32.68
C PRO A 51 -26.56 -13.92 -33.29
N ASN A 52 -25.79 -14.73 -32.62
CA ASN A 52 -24.93 -15.74 -33.30
C ASN A 52 -25.29 -17.21 -33.11
N GLY A 53 -26.26 -17.56 -32.30
CA GLY A 53 -26.93 -18.90 -32.29
C GLY A 53 -26.11 -20.17 -32.06
N THR A 54 -24.88 -20.09 -31.57
CA THR A 54 -23.97 -21.26 -31.46
C THR A 54 -24.07 -22.00 -30.13
N ALA A 55 -24.61 -21.39 -29.08
CA ALA A 55 -24.78 -22.05 -27.78
C ALA A 55 -26.00 -22.99 -27.84
N LEU A 56 -26.05 -23.96 -26.93
CA LEU A 56 -27.10 -24.97 -26.83
C LEU A 56 -27.28 -25.77 -28.13
N PRO A 57 -26.22 -26.39 -28.67
CA PRO A 57 -26.26 -27.07 -29.98
C PRO A 57 -27.25 -28.24 -30.02
N THR A 58 -27.53 -28.86 -28.87
CA THR A 58 -28.48 -29.99 -28.79
C THR A 58 -29.95 -29.54 -28.89
N TRP A 59 -30.23 -28.25 -28.70
CA TRP A 59 -31.58 -27.70 -28.83
C TRP A 59 -31.87 -27.42 -30.30
N ASP A 60 -32.38 -28.45 -31.01
CA ASP A 60 -32.61 -28.39 -32.45
C ASP A 60 -34.09 -28.62 -32.80
N SER A 61 -34.64 -27.77 -33.70
CA SER A 61 -35.99 -27.85 -34.20
C SER A 61 -36.17 -28.96 -35.28
N HIS A 62 -35.05 -29.44 -35.90
CA HIS A 62 -35.06 -30.36 -37.01
C HIS A 62 -34.91 -31.82 -36.59
N ASN A 63 -34.38 -32.10 -35.45
CA ASN A 63 -34.29 -33.44 -34.88
C ASN A 63 -35.51 -33.73 -33.98
N ASN A 64 -36.20 -34.84 -34.22
CA ASN A 64 -37.27 -35.32 -33.36
C ASN A 64 -36.76 -35.83 -31.97
N ASN A 65 -35.68 -35.31 -31.47
CA ASN A 65 -35.10 -35.66 -30.20
C ASN A 65 -35.93 -35.09 -29.06
N ASP A 66 -36.09 -35.90 -28.01
CA ASP A 66 -36.75 -35.48 -26.77
C ASP A 66 -36.04 -34.27 -26.15
N CYS A 67 -36.75 -33.22 -25.79
CA CYS A 67 -36.15 -32.07 -25.14
C CYS A 67 -35.60 -32.40 -23.73
N CYS A 68 -35.99 -33.54 -23.19
CA CYS A 68 -35.41 -34.05 -21.94
C CYS A 68 -33.98 -34.61 -22.14
N ASP A 69 -33.59 -34.88 -23.38
CA ASP A 69 -32.20 -35.22 -23.74
C ASP A 69 -31.35 -34.00 -24.07
N TRP A 70 -31.93 -32.81 -24.11
CA TRP A 70 -31.20 -31.57 -24.39
C TRP A 70 -30.31 -31.17 -23.24
N GLU A 71 -29.14 -30.68 -23.56
CA GLU A 71 -28.22 -30.19 -22.53
C GLU A 71 -28.89 -29.16 -21.64
N ARG A 72 -28.57 -29.19 -20.32
CA ARG A 72 -29.08 -28.22 -19.31
C ARG A 72 -30.58 -28.26 -19.09
N VAL A 73 -31.32 -29.23 -19.65
CA VAL A 73 -32.74 -29.54 -19.37
C VAL A 73 -32.82 -30.82 -18.55
N ILE A 74 -33.51 -30.77 -17.44
CA ILE A 74 -33.74 -31.92 -16.59
C ILE A 74 -35.26 -32.14 -16.49
N CYS A 75 -35.69 -33.32 -16.79
CA CYS A 75 -37.12 -33.74 -16.70
C CYS A 75 -37.29 -34.76 -15.58
N ASP A 76 -38.50 -34.80 -15.07
CA ASP A 76 -38.94 -35.81 -14.09
C ASP A 76 -40.32 -36.36 -14.44
N ASN A 77 -40.56 -37.63 -14.09
CA ASN A 77 -41.86 -38.28 -14.24
C ASN A 77 -42.67 -38.01 -13.00
N THR A 78 -43.66 -37.13 -13.09
CA THR A 78 -44.59 -36.91 -11.98
C THR A 78 -45.58 -38.05 -11.88
N THR A 79 -46.01 -38.41 -10.69
CA THR A 79 -46.98 -39.48 -10.41
C THR A 79 -48.38 -39.26 -11.06
N THR A 80 -48.62 -38.04 -11.53
CA THR A 80 -49.90 -37.61 -12.13
C THR A 80 -49.89 -37.47 -13.64
N ASN A 81 -48.70 -37.41 -14.26
CA ASN A 81 -48.57 -37.27 -15.71
C ASN A 81 -47.72 -38.40 -16.29
N PRO A 82 -48.22 -39.16 -17.29
CA PRO A 82 -47.47 -40.26 -17.91
C PRO A 82 -46.33 -39.80 -18.83
N ARG A 83 -46.12 -38.48 -19.02
CA ARG A 83 -45.04 -37.92 -19.81
C ARG A 83 -44.06 -37.18 -18.92
N PRO A 84 -42.75 -37.26 -19.16
CA PRO A 84 -41.77 -36.45 -18.48
C PRO A 84 -42.06 -34.97 -18.74
N VAL A 85 -41.87 -34.15 -17.73
CA VAL A 85 -42.03 -32.70 -17.78
C VAL A 85 -40.75 -32.04 -17.34
N VAL A 86 -40.46 -30.84 -17.86
CA VAL A 86 -39.25 -30.10 -17.53
C VAL A 86 -39.39 -29.58 -16.09
N THR A 87 -38.47 -30.03 -15.23
CA THR A 87 -38.42 -29.64 -13.83
C THR A 87 -37.25 -28.72 -13.49
N GLN A 88 -36.17 -28.75 -14.26
CA GLN A 88 -35.03 -27.88 -14.04
C GLN A 88 -34.45 -27.36 -15.36
N LEU A 89 -34.14 -26.06 -15.39
CA LEU A 89 -33.42 -25.35 -16.45
C LEU A 89 -32.20 -24.66 -15.84
N VAL A 90 -31.00 -25.15 -16.20
CA VAL A 90 -29.74 -24.62 -15.67
C VAL A 90 -29.00 -23.96 -16.83
N LEU A 91 -29.28 -22.70 -17.08
CA LEU A 91 -28.82 -21.92 -18.22
C LEU A 91 -27.75 -20.90 -17.83
N ASP A 92 -26.87 -21.25 -16.92
CA ASP A 92 -25.77 -20.38 -16.49
C ASP A 92 -24.72 -20.20 -17.57
N LYS A 93 -24.21 -18.98 -17.75
CA LYS A 93 -23.10 -18.64 -18.68
C LYS A 93 -23.29 -19.12 -20.10
N ILE A 94 -24.50 -19.02 -20.63
CA ILE A 94 -24.80 -19.39 -22.02
C ILE A 94 -24.37 -18.31 -22.99
N ARG A 95 -24.57 -17.02 -22.62
CA ARG A 95 -24.29 -15.89 -23.48
C ARG A 95 -22.83 -15.46 -23.35
N ASP A 96 -22.11 -15.45 -24.49
CA ASP A 96 -20.76 -14.90 -24.58
C ASP A 96 -20.81 -13.40 -24.92
N PHE A 97 -20.23 -12.55 -24.06
CA PHE A 97 -20.25 -11.10 -24.21
C PHE A 97 -19.49 -10.61 -25.44
N GLU A 98 -18.38 -11.23 -25.74
CA GLU A 98 -17.54 -10.82 -26.88
C GLU A 98 -18.19 -11.20 -28.22
N LEU A 99 -18.79 -12.36 -28.29
CA LEU A 99 -19.48 -12.85 -29.51
C LEU A 99 -20.82 -12.13 -29.73
N ALA A 100 -21.47 -11.67 -28.69
CA ALA A 100 -22.76 -10.98 -28.76
C ALA A 100 -22.67 -9.47 -29.04
N ASN A 101 -21.53 -8.94 -29.53
CA ASN A 101 -21.31 -7.51 -29.75
C ASN A 101 -21.70 -6.61 -28.55
N ASN A 102 -21.43 -7.05 -27.33
CA ASN A 102 -21.78 -6.37 -26.07
C ASN A 102 -23.29 -6.11 -25.89
N ALA A 103 -24.16 -6.91 -26.51
CA ALA A 103 -25.59 -6.70 -26.43
C ALA A 103 -26.20 -7.29 -25.14
N TYR A 104 -26.78 -6.45 -24.34
CA TYR A 104 -27.67 -6.83 -23.24
C TYR A 104 -29.02 -7.27 -23.79
N TRP A 105 -29.75 -8.08 -23.02
CA TRP A 105 -31.06 -8.57 -23.41
C TRP A 105 -32.07 -8.58 -22.26
N SER A 106 -33.34 -8.78 -22.59
CA SER A 106 -34.42 -8.96 -21.60
C SER A 106 -35.20 -10.23 -21.87
N LEU A 107 -35.55 -10.97 -20.81
CA LEU A 107 -36.37 -12.16 -20.90
C LEU A 107 -37.85 -11.80 -21.01
N ASN A 108 -38.54 -12.40 -21.98
CA ASN A 108 -39.99 -12.35 -22.03
C ASN A 108 -40.59 -13.47 -21.15
N ALA A 109 -41.24 -13.12 -20.04
CA ALA A 109 -41.78 -14.07 -19.09
C ALA A 109 -42.80 -15.06 -19.72
N SER A 110 -43.42 -14.70 -20.87
CA SER A 110 -44.33 -15.59 -21.57
C SER A 110 -43.68 -16.88 -22.10
N TYR A 111 -42.34 -16.89 -22.27
CA TYR A 111 -41.59 -18.07 -22.69
C TYR A 111 -41.53 -19.12 -21.55
N LEU A 112 -41.73 -18.70 -20.32
CA LEU A 112 -41.69 -19.60 -19.16
C LEU A 112 -43.07 -20.23 -18.86
N LEU A 113 -44.16 -19.71 -19.41
CA LEU A 113 -45.56 -20.18 -19.09
C LEU A 113 -45.79 -21.68 -19.33
N PRO A 114 -45.20 -22.34 -20.36
CA PRO A 114 -45.41 -23.78 -20.56
C PRO A 114 -44.82 -24.69 -19.47
N PHE A 115 -43.87 -24.20 -18.67
CA PHE A 115 -43.14 -25.02 -17.69
C PHE A 115 -43.86 -25.04 -16.35
N SER A 116 -45.09 -25.63 -16.29
CA SER A 116 -45.92 -25.66 -15.08
C SER A 116 -45.27 -26.39 -13.89
N GLU A 117 -44.38 -27.36 -14.15
CA GLU A 117 -43.72 -28.17 -13.12
C GLU A 117 -42.25 -27.72 -12.86
N LEU A 118 -41.82 -26.61 -13.40
CA LEU A 118 -40.47 -26.12 -13.21
C LEU A 118 -40.19 -25.80 -11.74
N GLN A 119 -39.14 -26.39 -11.20
CA GLN A 119 -38.71 -26.23 -9.81
C GLN A 119 -37.42 -25.42 -9.70
N VAL A 120 -36.52 -25.48 -10.71
CA VAL A 120 -35.23 -24.78 -10.74
C VAL A 120 -35.11 -24.02 -12.03
N LEU A 121 -34.88 -22.71 -11.93
CA LEU A 121 -34.53 -21.83 -13.02
C LEU A 121 -33.23 -21.08 -12.66
N ASP A 122 -32.14 -21.40 -13.36
CA ASP A 122 -30.89 -20.70 -13.27
C ASP A 122 -30.57 -19.98 -14.57
N LEU A 123 -30.53 -18.65 -14.55
CA LEU A 123 -30.20 -17.76 -15.67
C LEU A 123 -28.94 -16.96 -15.39
N SER A 124 -28.11 -17.41 -14.47
CA SER A 124 -26.94 -16.64 -14.00
C SER A 124 -25.92 -16.36 -15.08
N TRP A 125 -25.28 -15.21 -15.00
CA TRP A 125 -24.17 -14.76 -15.87
C TRP A 125 -24.52 -14.71 -17.39
N ASN A 126 -25.70 -14.19 -17.74
CA ASN A 126 -26.18 -14.13 -19.13
C ASN A 126 -26.37 -12.70 -19.66
N TYR A 127 -25.89 -11.66 -18.95
CA TYR A 127 -26.08 -10.26 -19.32
C TYR A 127 -27.54 -9.82 -19.43
N LEU A 128 -28.41 -10.46 -18.66
CA LEU A 128 -29.85 -10.16 -18.59
C LEU A 128 -30.07 -8.81 -17.85
N THR A 129 -30.77 -7.88 -18.48
CA THR A 129 -31.09 -6.57 -17.88
C THR A 129 -32.45 -6.51 -17.20
N GLY A 130 -33.33 -7.47 -17.43
CA GLY A 130 -34.63 -7.53 -16.80
C GLY A 130 -35.54 -8.58 -17.41
N VAL A 131 -36.75 -8.68 -16.85
CA VAL A 131 -37.78 -9.61 -17.28
C VAL A 131 -39.03 -8.81 -17.69
N ASN A 132 -39.48 -8.99 -18.90
CA ASN A 132 -40.69 -8.37 -19.43
C ASN A 132 -41.91 -9.25 -19.12
N GLY A 133 -42.79 -8.74 -18.28
CA GLY A 133 -43.97 -9.48 -17.78
C GLY A 133 -43.74 -10.11 -16.43
N VAL A 134 -44.75 -10.86 -15.94
CA VAL A 134 -44.76 -11.52 -14.64
C VAL A 134 -44.37 -12.99 -14.79
N ILE A 135 -43.40 -13.46 -14.03
CA ILE A 135 -43.00 -14.86 -13.97
C ILE A 135 -44.08 -15.64 -13.20
N ARG A 136 -44.78 -16.58 -13.87
CA ARG A 136 -45.83 -17.41 -13.30
C ARG A 136 -45.42 -18.87 -13.26
N LEU A 137 -44.74 -19.25 -12.19
CA LEU A 137 -44.18 -20.61 -12.00
C LEU A 137 -44.53 -21.09 -10.59
N ASN A 138 -45.74 -21.73 -10.45
CA ASN A 138 -46.29 -22.09 -9.15
C ASN A 138 -45.45 -23.12 -8.36
N ASN A 139 -44.59 -23.90 -9.06
CA ASN A 139 -43.77 -24.95 -8.46
C ASN A 139 -42.27 -24.54 -8.36
N LEU A 140 -41.93 -23.29 -8.75
CA LEU A 140 -40.54 -22.84 -8.74
C LEU A 140 -40.02 -22.71 -7.30
N LYS A 141 -38.97 -23.46 -6.98
CA LYS A 141 -38.31 -23.48 -5.68
C LYS A 141 -37.03 -22.66 -5.69
N VAL A 142 -36.27 -22.69 -6.79
CA VAL A 142 -34.98 -22.02 -6.93
C VAL A 142 -35.01 -21.09 -8.14
N LEU A 143 -34.71 -19.81 -7.90
CA LEU A 143 -34.51 -18.79 -8.92
C LEU A 143 -33.15 -18.15 -8.73
N SER A 144 -32.25 -18.34 -9.71
CA SER A 144 -30.97 -17.63 -9.77
C SER A 144 -30.93 -16.69 -10.96
N LEU A 145 -30.73 -15.40 -10.67
CA LEU A 145 -30.47 -14.32 -11.62
C LEU A 145 -29.08 -13.72 -11.45
N LYS A 146 -28.23 -14.39 -10.70
CA LYS A 146 -26.88 -13.96 -10.34
C LYS A 146 -26.05 -13.48 -11.53
N GLY A 147 -25.25 -12.43 -11.33
CA GLY A 147 -24.30 -11.97 -12.35
C GLY A 147 -24.94 -11.35 -13.59
N ASN A 148 -26.17 -10.86 -13.47
CA ASN A 148 -26.87 -10.18 -14.54
C ASN A 148 -27.08 -8.70 -14.19
N PRO A 149 -26.80 -7.74 -15.08
CA PRO A 149 -26.93 -6.30 -14.78
C PRO A 149 -28.41 -5.88 -14.83
N LEU A 150 -29.16 -6.27 -13.81
CA LEU A 150 -30.61 -6.02 -13.74
C LEU A 150 -30.89 -4.54 -13.53
N THR A 151 -31.75 -3.95 -14.33
CA THR A 151 -32.25 -2.58 -14.11
C THR A 151 -33.28 -2.52 -12.97
N GLN A 152 -34.00 -3.63 -12.76
CA GLN A 152 -34.95 -3.82 -11.67
C GLN A 152 -35.15 -5.33 -11.40
N VAL A 153 -35.53 -5.66 -10.19
CA VAL A 153 -35.92 -7.05 -9.86
C VAL A 153 -37.25 -7.36 -10.55
N PRO A 154 -37.39 -8.53 -11.19
CA PRO A 154 -38.69 -8.94 -11.76
C PRO A 154 -39.76 -9.08 -10.67
N SER A 155 -41.04 -8.87 -11.02
CA SER A 155 -42.12 -9.13 -10.07
C SER A 155 -42.14 -10.62 -9.66
N LEU A 156 -42.16 -10.88 -8.35
CA LEU A 156 -42.07 -12.18 -7.71
C LEU A 156 -43.42 -12.63 -7.10
N ASP A 157 -44.47 -11.86 -7.25
CA ASP A 157 -45.76 -12.06 -6.59
C ASP A 157 -46.44 -13.41 -6.91
N GLU A 158 -46.14 -13.95 -8.08
CA GLU A 158 -46.72 -15.20 -8.62
C GLU A 158 -45.76 -16.40 -8.44
N LEU A 159 -44.88 -16.36 -7.44
CA LEU A 159 -43.90 -17.39 -7.10
C LEU A 159 -44.09 -17.90 -5.65
N PRO A 160 -45.22 -18.56 -5.32
CA PRO A 160 -45.61 -18.79 -3.93
C PRO A 160 -44.76 -19.80 -3.14
N VAL A 161 -43.97 -20.64 -3.83
CA VAL A 161 -43.17 -21.70 -3.20
C VAL A 161 -41.69 -21.54 -3.33
N VAL A 162 -41.19 -20.34 -3.79
CA VAL A 162 -39.78 -20.07 -3.91
C VAL A 162 -39.09 -20.17 -2.54
N GLN A 163 -38.08 -21.04 -2.49
CA GLN A 163 -37.25 -21.29 -1.31
C GLN A 163 -35.90 -20.61 -1.40
N MET A 164 -35.32 -20.49 -2.62
CA MET A 164 -34.04 -19.86 -2.85
C MET A 164 -34.13 -18.79 -3.94
N LEU A 165 -33.67 -17.59 -3.63
CA LEU A 165 -33.55 -16.45 -4.54
C LEU A 165 -32.13 -15.91 -4.49
N ASP A 166 -31.41 -16.03 -5.61
CA ASP A 166 -30.07 -15.49 -5.79
C ASP A 166 -30.09 -14.28 -6.75
N LEU A 167 -29.85 -13.09 -6.20
CA LEU A 167 -29.73 -11.83 -6.90
C LEU A 167 -28.34 -11.20 -6.72
N SER A 168 -27.33 -12.02 -6.42
CA SER A 168 -25.98 -11.54 -6.25
C SER A 168 -25.35 -11.08 -7.56
N PHE A 169 -24.45 -10.09 -7.52
CA PHE A 169 -23.80 -9.51 -8.70
C PHE A 169 -24.77 -8.93 -9.76
N THR A 170 -25.88 -8.35 -9.35
CA THR A 170 -26.89 -7.84 -10.28
C THR A 170 -26.89 -6.32 -10.44
N GLY A 171 -26.03 -5.60 -9.67
CA GLY A 171 -25.92 -4.15 -9.74
C GLY A 171 -27.09 -3.41 -9.07
N LEU A 172 -27.88 -4.07 -8.21
CA LEU A 172 -28.99 -3.45 -7.49
C LEU A 172 -28.52 -2.34 -6.57
N THR A 173 -29.20 -1.19 -6.57
CA THR A 173 -28.81 0.01 -5.82
C THR A 173 -29.66 0.31 -4.60
N ASN A 174 -30.86 -0.26 -4.50
CA ASN A 174 -31.84 0.02 -3.46
C ASN A 174 -32.72 -1.19 -3.11
N PHE A 175 -33.54 -1.05 -2.07
CA PHE A 175 -34.37 -2.14 -1.51
C PHE A 175 -35.87 -2.05 -1.91
N HIS A 176 -36.22 -1.39 -2.99
CA HIS A 176 -37.67 -1.25 -3.37
C HIS A 176 -38.37 -2.60 -3.55
N PHE A 177 -37.67 -3.62 -3.97
CA PHE A 177 -38.16 -4.99 -4.18
C PHE A 177 -38.41 -5.78 -2.89
N LEU A 178 -37.91 -5.32 -1.72
CA LEU A 178 -38.05 -6.06 -0.46
C LEU A 178 -39.50 -6.25 -0.02
N GLN A 179 -40.40 -5.32 -0.40
CA GLN A 179 -41.80 -5.45 -0.05
C GLN A 179 -42.42 -6.67 -0.74
N GLU A 180 -42.09 -6.91 -2.00
CA GLU A 180 -42.54 -8.07 -2.76
C GLU A 180 -41.89 -9.35 -2.21
N ILE A 181 -40.59 -9.36 -1.99
CA ILE A 181 -39.88 -10.51 -1.40
C ILE A 181 -40.44 -10.87 -0.03
N SER A 182 -40.90 -9.90 0.75
CA SER A 182 -41.48 -10.16 2.08
C SER A 182 -42.79 -10.94 2.06
N THR A 183 -43.40 -11.08 0.89
CA THR A 183 -44.63 -11.93 0.71
C THR A 183 -44.29 -13.41 0.49
N LEU A 184 -43.04 -13.73 0.15
CA LEU A 184 -42.56 -15.09 -0.13
C LEU A 184 -42.40 -15.90 1.18
N SER A 185 -43.51 -16.44 1.67
CA SER A 185 -43.55 -17.10 2.97
C SER A 185 -42.73 -18.40 3.10
N LYS A 186 -42.22 -18.93 1.97
CA LYS A 186 -41.38 -20.13 1.90
C LYS A 186 -39.91 -19.85 1.64
N LEU A 187 -39.53 -18.58 1.50
CA LEU A 187 -38.16 -18.19 1.15
C LEU A 187 -37.20 -18.53 2.31
N GLU A 188 -36.27 -19.43 2.06
CA GLU A 188 -35.30 -19.92 3.02
C GLU A 188 -33.91 -19.30 2.77
N VAL A 189 -33.55 -19.04 1.51
CA VAL A 189 -32.24 -18.49 1.12
C VAL A 189 -32.44 -17.25 0.27
N LEU A 190 -31.82 -16.13 0.71
CA LEU A 190 -31.78 -14.86 -0.01
C LEU A 190 -30.33 -14.40 -0.11
N ASP A 191 -29.80 -14.39 -1.33
CA ASP A 191 -28.47 -13.82 -1.63
C ASP A 191 -28.59 -12.50 -2.40
N LEU A 192 -28.14 -11.42 -1.78
CA LEU A 192 -28.06 -10.06 -2.32
C LEU A 192 -26.60 -9.55 -2.32
N GLY A 193 -25.65 -10.43 -2.17
CA GLY A 193 -24.23 -10.09 -2.13
C GLY A 193 -23.69 -9.48 -3.42
N ASN A 194 -22.59 -8.75 -3.31
CA ASN A 194 -21.92 -8.14 -4.49
C ASN A 194 -22.87 -7.28 -5.35
N ASN A 195 -23.55 -6.35 -4.69
CA ASN A 195 -24.42 -5.38 -5.35
C ASN A 195 -23.99 -3.95 -4.99
N LEU A 196 -24.76 -2.96 -5.39
CA LEU A 196 -24.53 -1.55 -5.09
C LEU A 196 -25.59 -1.02 -4.11
N LEU A 197 -26.19 -1.90 -3.30
CA LEU A 197 -27.21 -1.53 -2.32
C LEU A 197 -26.64 -0.51 -1.33
N SER A 198 -27.37 0.58 -1.14
CA SER A 198 -26.94 1.69 -0.30
C SER A 198 -28.04 2.10 0.69
N GLY A 199 -27.65 2.95 1.66
CA GLY A 199 -28.55 3.35 2.74
C GLY A 199 -28.61 2.35 3.88
N SER A 200 -29.58 2.50 4.79
CA SER A 200 -29.74 1.63 5.94
C SER A 200 -30.55 0.37 5.61
N LEU A 201 -30.22 -0.75 6.26
CA LEU A 201 -30.95 -2.00 6.10
C LEU A 201 -32.40 -1.84 6.57
N PRO A 202 -33.40 -2.07 5.70
CA PRO A 202 -34.78 -1.91 6.06
C PRO A 202 -35.25 -2.96 7.09
N GLY A 203 -36.01 -2.54 8.08
CA GLY A 203 -36.56 -3.43 9.08
C GLY A 203 -37.53 -4.49 8.52
N SER A 204 -38.10 -4.27 7.32
CA SER A 204 -38.96 -5.21 6.59
C SER A 204 -38.31 -6.54 6.26
N ILE A 205 -36.97 -6.61 6.18
CA ILE A 205 -36.25 -7.88 6.01
C ILE A 205 -36.64 -8.93 7.06
N GLY A 206 -36.96 -8.48 8.29
CA GLY A 206 -37.39 -9.35 9.39
C GLY A 206 -38.80 -9.93 9.23
N ASN A 207 -39.53 -9.57 8.18
CA ASN A 207 -40.83 -10.16 7.89
C ASN A 207 -40.72 -11.50 7.17
N ILE A 208 -39.56 -11.80 6.58
CA ILE A 208 -39.27 -13.06 5.90
C ILE A 208 -38.84 -14.10 6.95
N THR A 209 -39.73 -14.51 7.81
CA THR A 209 -39.39 -15.34 8.99
C THR A 209 -38.99 -16.79 8.68
N SER A 210 -39.18 -17.23 7.45
CA SER A 210 -38.70 -18.51 6.92
C SER A 210 -37.21 -18.55 6.62
N LEU A 211 -36.51 -17.39 6.53
CA LEU A 211 -35.11 -17.35 6.15
C LEU A 211 -34.19 -18.16 7.07
N GLN A 212 -33.40 -18.99 6.42
CA GLN A 212 -32.31 -19.77 7.00
C GLN A 212 -30.93 -19.17 6.59
N ALA A 213 -30.84 -18.59 5.38
CA ALA A 213 -29.61 -17.91 4.93
C ALA A 213 -29.90 -16.53 4.34
N LEU A 214 -29.12 -15.55 4.77
CA LEU A 214 -29.14 -14.18 4.26
C LEU A 214 -27.72 -13.71 4.02
N SER A 215 -27.42 -13.36 2.78
CA SER A 215 -26.18 -12.66 2.41
C SER A 215 -26.50 -11.26 1.89
N LEU A 216 -25.83 -10.26 2.47
CA LEU A 216 -25.80 -8.85 2.07
C LEU A 216 -24.37 -8.38 1.86
N SER A 217 -23.42 -9.30 1.74
CA SER A 217 -22.00 -8.98 1.67
C SER A 217 -21.63 -8.17 0.43
N MET A 218 -20.52 -7.44 0.53
CA MET A 218 -20.02 -6.61 -0.58
C MET A 218 -21.06 -5.67 -1.18
N ASN A 219 -21.56 -4.76 -0.33
CA ASN A 219 -22.50 -3.70 -0.70
C ASN A 219 -22.06 -2.36 -0.10
N ASN A 220 -22.85 -1.29 -0.31
CA ASN A 220 -22.60 0.05 0.23
C ASN A 220 -23.55 0.40 1.38
N LEU A 221 -23.91 -0.60 2.20
CA LEU A 221 -24.87 -0.42 3.28
C LEU A 221 -24.27 0.34 4.45
N VAL A 222 -25.03 1.32 4.97
CA VAL A 222 -24.61 2.22 6.05
C VAL A 222 -25.58 2.16 7.24
N GLY A 223 -25.21 2.84 8.33
CA GLY A 223 -26.05 2.97 9.52
C GLY A 223 -25.97 1.79 10.47
N SER A 224 -26.73 1.82 11.56
CA SER A 224 -26.75 0.77 12.57
C SER A 224 -27.77 -0.31 12.26
N LEU A 225 -27.47 -1.54 12.66
CA LEU A 225 -28.44 -2.63 12.58
C LEU A 225 -29.65 -2.35 13.48
N PRO A 226 -30.89 -2.60 13.01
CA PRO A 226 -32.11 -2.39 13.80
C PRO A 226 -32.10 -3.22 15.09
N THR A 227 -32.26 -2.57 16.24
CA THR A 227 -32.27 -3.23 17.55
C THR A 227 -33.60 -3.83 17.92
N GLN A 228 -34.70 -3.38 17.29
CA GLN A 228 -36.05 -3.92 17.46
C GLN A 228 -36.63 -4.27 16.10
N GLY A 229 -37.14 -5.47 15.95
CA GLY A 229 -37.59 -5.94 14.64
C GLY A 229 -36.46 -6.42 13.76
N GLY A 230 -36.57 -6.26 12.44
CA GLY A 230 -35.54 -6.58 11.47
C GLY A 230 -34.95 -7.99 11.65
N LEU A 231 -33.67 -8.12 11.57
CA LEU A 231 -32.96 -9.41 11.66
C LEU A 231 -33.24 -10.19 12.95
N CYS A 232 -33.60 -9.52 14.06
CA CYS A 232 -33.88 -10.17 15.34
C CYS A 232 -35.13 -11.08 15.31
N LYS A 233 -35.99 -10.97 14.30
CA LYS A 233 -37.18 -11.82 14.10
C LYS A 233 -36.86 -13.14 13.41
N LEU A 234 -35.74 -13.25 12.74
CA LEU A 234 -35.34 -14.38 11.89
C LEU A 234 -34.82 -15.56 12.72
N LYS A 235 -35.70 -16.23 13.49
CA LYS A 235 -35.28 -17.26 14.43
C LYS A 235 -34.71 -18.53 13.79
N ASN A 236 -35.03 -18.77 12.52
CA ASN A 236 -34.56 -19.92 11.76
C ASN A 236 -33.24 -19.68 11.09
N LEU A 237 -32.67 -18.45 11.22
CA LEU A 237 -31.47 -18.06 10.53
C LEU A 237 -30.25 -18.91 10.98
N GLN A 238 -29.64 -19.56 10.04
CA GLN A 238 -28.46 -20.39 10.19
C GLN A 238 -27.20 -19.70 9.63
N HIS A 239 -27.38 -18.86 8.60
CA HIS A 239 -26.30 -18.17 7.90
C HIS A 239 -26.62 -16.67 7.78
N LEU A 240 -25.75 -15.83 8.34
CA LEU A 240 -25.82 -14.38 8.24
C LEU A 240 -24.49 -13.83 7.80
N ASP A 241 -24.45 -13.26 6.58
CA ASP A 241 -23.29 -12.57 6.03
C ASP A 241 -23.63 -11.10 5.73
N LEU A 242 -23.02 -10.19 6.50
CA LEU A 242 -23.12 -8.75 6.37
C LEU A 242 -21.76 -8.13 6.02
N SER A 243 -20.78 -8.94 5.67
CA SER A 243 -19.40 -8.52 5.48
C SER A 243 -19.21 -7.51 4.34
N HIS A 244 -18.11 -6.78 4.35
CA HIS A 244 -17.78 -5.81 3.31
C HIS A 244 -18.90 -4.79 3.04
N ASN A 245 -19.26 -4.04 4.09
CA ASN A 245 -20.21 -2.94 4.07
C ASN A 245 -19.68 -1.76 4.90
N GLN A 246 -20.55 -0.81 5.19
CA GLN A 246 -20.23 0.36 6.01
C GLN A 246 -21.14 0.45 7.23
N PHE A 247 -21.56 -0.68 7.78
CA PHE A 247 -22.40 -0.72 8.99
C PHE A 247 -21.63 -0.14 10.18
N VAL A 248 -22.33 0.68 11.00
CA VAL A 248 -21.80 1.31 12.19
C VAL A 248 -22.55 0.89 13.46
N GLY A 249 -22.07 1.31 14.63
CA GLY A 249 -22.73 1.06 15.91
C GLY A 249 -22.40 -0.31 16.48
N GLN A 250 -23.22 -0.81 17.39
CA GLN A 250 -23.01 -2.08 18.09
C GLN A 250 -23.81 -3.21 17.46
N ILE A 251 -23.31 -4.44 17.57
CA ILE A 251 -24.08 -5.63 17.22
C ILE A 251 -25.25 -5.76 18.19
N PRO A 252 -26.49 -5.90 17.70
CA PRO A 252 -27.68 -5.95 18.54
C PRO A 252 -27.69 -7.14 19.50
N LEU A 253 -27.93 -6.91 20.79
CA LEU A 253 -28.01 -7.99 21.79
C LEU A 253 -29.06 -9.06 21.49
N CYS A 254 -30.12 -8.71 20.73
CA CYS A 254 -31.15 -9.67 20.32
C CYS A 254 -30.63 -10.80 19.42
N PHE A 255 -29.46 -10.65 18.82
CA PHE A 255 -28.85 -11.72 18.04
C PHE A 255 -28.51 -12.95 18.91
N SER A 256 -28.32 -12.79 20.23
CA SER A 256 -28.18 -13.91 21.16
C SER A 256 -29.36 -14.92 21.13
N ASN A 257 -30.48 -14.50 20.58
CA ASN A 257 -31.66 -15.35 20.41
C ASN A 257 -31.70 -16.09 19.07
N LEU A 258 -30.73 -15.90 18.18
CA LEU A 258 -30.63 -16.61 16.90
C LEU A 258 -29.86 -17.92 17.09
N THR A 259 -30.43 -18.82 17.94
CA THR A 259 -29.76 -20.04 18.42
C THR A 259 -29.45 -21.07 17.33
N SER A 260 -30.08 -20.94 16.16
CA SER A 260 -29.82 -21.78 14.98
C SER A 260 -28.61 -21.32 14.16
N LEU A 261 -27.96 -20.18 14.51
CA LEU A 261 -26.93 -19.59 13.70
C LEU A 261 -25.64 -20.45 13.72
N HIS A 262 -25.18 -20.83 12.53
CA HIS A 262 -23.97 -21.59 12.28
C HIS A 262 -22.87 -20.69 11.71
N VAL A 263 -23.23 -19.76 10.83
CA VAL A 263 -22.31 -18.84 10.17
C VAL A 263 -22.69 -17.40 10.51
N PHE A 264 -21.74 -16.68 11.07
CA PHE A 264 -21.87 -15.27 11.40
C PHE A 264 -20.65 -14.49 10.86
N ASP A 265 -20.87 -13.71 9.81
CA ASP A 265 -19.84 -12.86 9.20
C ASP A 265 -20.29 -11.41 9.19
N VAL A 266 -19.53 -10.56 9.87
CA VAL A 266 -19.69 -9.10 9.89
C VAL A 266 -18.36 -8.40 9.59
N ALA A 267 -17.41 -9.11 9.02
CA ALA A 267 -16.09 -8.58 8.72
C ALA A 267 -16.14 -7.39 7.77
N HIS A 268 -15.10 -6.58 7.79
CA HIS A 268 -14.99 -5.40 6.91
C HIS A 268 -16.18 -4.46 6.99
N ASN A 269 -16.42 -3.95 8.20
CA ASN A 269 -17.44 -2.96 8.50
C ASN A 269 -16.89 -1.89 9.45
N GLN A 270 -17.77 -1.04 9.94
CA GLN A 270 -17.42 0.01 10.90
C GLN A 270 -18.13 -0.24 12.26
N PHE A 271 -18.42 -1.50 12.60
CA PHE A 271 -18.98 -1.83 13.90
C PHE A 271 -18.03 -1.39 15.03
N GLN A 272 -18.60 -0.81 16.08
CA GLN A 272 -17.84 -0.25 17.19
C GLN A 272 -18.48 -0.59 18.53
N GLY A 273 -17.80 -0.22 19.63
CA GLY A 273 -18.28 -0.47 20.98
C GLY A 273 -17.65 -1.73 21.58
N VAL A 274 -18.29 -2.25 22.62
CA VAL A 274 -17.77 -3.40 23.36
C VAL A 274 -17.92 -4.67 22.52
N PHE A 275 -16.87 -5.50 22.52
CA PHE A 275 -16.88 -6.79 21.83
C PHE A 275 -18.09 -7.65 22.25
N PRO A 276 -18.81 -8.27 21.31
CA PRO A 276 -20.09 -8.93 21.58
C PRO A 276 -19.93 -10.32 22.22
N SER A 277 -19.16 -10.43 23.30
CA SER A 277 -18.81 -11.70 23.96
C SER A 277 -20.00 -12.51 24.43
N LEU A 278 -21.02 -11.87 25.04
CA LEU A 278 -22.23 -12.56 25.53
C LEU A 278 -23.03 -13.16 24.40
N PHE A 279 -23.14 -12.45 23.27
CA PHE A 279 -23.80 -12.93 22.07
C PHE A 279 -23.10 -14.18 21.53
N ILE A 280 -21.79 -14.09 21.26
CA ILE A 280 -21.02 -15.20 20.68
C ILE A 280 -21.05 -16.41 21.61
N SER A 281 -20.86 -16.23 22.91
CA SER A 281 -20.86 -17.33 23.88
C SER A 281 -22.19 -18.04 24.02
N SER A 282 -23.31 -17.38 23.69
CA SER A 282 -24.67 -17.97 23.76
C SER A 282 -24.99 -18.87 22.57
N LEU A 283 -24.37 -18.67 21.41
CA LEU A 283 -24.69 -19.36 20.15
C LEU A 283 -23.86 -20.63 19.97
N LYS A 284 -24.27 -21.72 20.61
CA LYS A 284 -23.54 -22.99 20.64
C LYS A 284 -23.44 -23.70 19.28
N SER A 285 -24.28 -23.34 18.32
CA SER A 285 -24.29 -23.92 16.97
C SER A 285 -23.27 -23.31 16.02
N LEU A 286 -22.58 -22.22 16.42
CA LEU A 286 -21.64 -21.54 15.57
C LEU A 286 -20.49 -22.46 15.14
N SER A 287 -20.25 -22.49 13.82
CA SER A 287 -19.12 -23.15 13.18
C SER A 287 -18.15 -22.14 12.55
N TYR A 288 -18.66 -20.99 12.15
CA TYR A 288 -17.90 -19.92 11.53
C TYR A 288 -18.26 -18.56 12.17
N VAL A 289 -17.23 -17.84 12.61
CA VAL A 289 -17.34 -16.49 13.17
C VAL A 289 -16.26 -15.61 12.55
N SER A 290 -16.65 -14.54 11.84
CA SER A 290 -15.75 -13.52 11.37
C SER A 290 -16.20 -12.14 11.82
N LEU A 291 -15.30 -11.47 12.53
CA LEU A 291 -15.50 -10.13 13.12
C LEU A 291 -14.39 -9.17 12.67
N SER A 292 -13.54 -9.62 11.77
CA SER A 292 -12.33 -8.94 11.30
C SER A 292 -12.63 -7.57 10.72
N ASN A 293 -11.66 -6.68 10.80
CA ASN A 293 -11.75 -5.35 10.19
C ASN A 293 -12.97 -4.55 10.64
N ASN A 294 -13.09 -4.43 11.98
CA ASN A 294 -14.06 -3.59 12.67
C ASN A 294 -13.36 -2.79 13.79
N PHE A 295 -14.12 -1.96 14.50
CA PHE A 295 -13.61 -1.07 15.56
C PHE A 295 -14.07 -1.52 16.96
N PHE A 296 -14.13 -2.83 17.21
CA PHE A 296 -14.47 -3.36 18.53
C PHE A 296 -13.39 -3.00 19.57
N ARG A 297 -13.83 -2.86 20.84
CA ARG A 297 -12.97 -2.57 21.98
C ARG A 297 -13.40 -3.37 23.21
N GLY A 298 -12.61 -3.28 24.29
CA GLY A 298 -12.88 -3.99 25.53
C GLY A 298 -12.15 -5.31 25.63
N SER A 299 -12.67 -6.28 26.37
CA SER A 299 -12.02 -7.57 26.60
C SER A 299 -12.91 -8.75 26.20
N PHE A 300 -12.28 -9.77 25.64
CA PHE A 300 -12.91 -11.03 25.30
C PHE A 300 -12.08 -12.19 25.83
N SER A 301 -12.73 -13.11 26.58
CA SER A 301 -12.08 -14.36 27.00
C SER A 301 -12.48 -15.51 26.08
N PHE A 302 -11.49 -16.12 25.46
CA PHE A 302 -11.68 -17.25 24.55
C PHE A 302 -12.21 -18.49 25.27
N SER A 303 -12.02 -18.60 26.59
CA SER A 303 -12.62 -19.67 27.40
C SER A 303 -14.15 -19.70 27.37
N SER A 304 -14.79 -18.57 27.01
CA SER A 304 -16.25 -18.51 26.81
C SER A 304 -16.74 -19.37 25.64
N LEU A 305 -15.85 -19.80 24.74
CA LEU A 305 -16.15 -20.66 23.60
C LEU A 305 -15.90 -22.13 23.86
N VAL A 306 -15.46 -22.52 25.05
CA VAL A 306 -15.04 -23.90 25.36
C VAL A 306 -16.04 -24.98 24.94
N ASN A 307 -17.33 -24.68 25.02
CA ASN A 307 -18.45 -25.59 24.70
C ASN A 307 -18.98 -25.49 23.26
N HIS A 308 -18.30 -24.79 22.35
CA HIS A 308 -18.71 -24.66 20.93
C HIS A 308 -18.12 -25.80 20.12
N SER A 309 -18.61 -27.03 20.26
CA SER A 309 -18.06 -28.23 19.65
C SER A 309 -17.95 -28.17 18.11
N ASN A 310 -18.74 -27.35 17.46
CA ASN A 310 -18.80 -27.21 16.01
C ASN A 310 -17.93 -26.08 15.45
N LEU A 311 -17.25 -25.31 16.31
CA LEU A 311 -16.49 -24.15 15.86
C LEU A 311 -15.25 -24.58 15.07
N GLU A 312 -15.20 -24.19 13.80
CA GLU A 312 -14.12 -24.48 12.85
C GLU A 312 -13.34 -23.24 12.43
N VAL A 313 -14.01 -22.08 12.39
CA VAL A 313 -13.40 -20.83 11.95
C VAL A 313 -13.66 -19.73 12.97
N PHE A 314 -12.59 -19.13 13.45
CA PHE A 314 -12.65 -17.89 14.24
C PHE A 314 -11.67 -16.87 13.65
N ASP A 315 -12.22 -15.78 13.12
CA ASP A 315 -11.48 -14.76 12.41
C ASP A 315 -11.71 -13.38 13.03
N LEU A 316 -10.64 -12.80 13.57
CA LEU A 316 -10.64 -11.53 14.27
C LEU A 316 -9.33 -10.76 14.01
N PHE A 317 -9.42 -9.72 13.19
CA PHE A 317 -8.39 -8.70 13.02
C PHE A 317 -8.93 -7.36 13.52
N SER A 318 -8.18 -6.69 14.38
CA SER A 318 -8.60 -5.41 14.95
C SER A 318 -7.84 -4.23 14.30
N TYR A 319 -8.54 -3.21 13.81
CA TYR A 319 -7.90 -2.03 13.23
C TYR A 319 -7.11 -1.18 14.24
N ASN A 320 -7.48 -1.19 15.51
CA ASN A 320 -6.99 -0.21 16.48
C ASN A 320 -6.30 -0.80 17.72
N SER A 321 -6.02 -2.10 17.76
CA SER A 321 -5.42 -2.83 18.88
C SER A 321 -6.02 -2.54 20.27
N GLN A 322 -7.24 -1.99 20.34
CA GLN A 322 -7.93 -1.69 21.61
C GLN A 322 -8.71 -2.89 22.17
N LEU A 323 -8.77 -3.97 21.40
CA LEU A 323 -9.43 -5.20 21.82
C LEU A 323 -8.42 -6.10 22.53
N LYS A 324 -8.74 -6.46 23.78
CA LYS A 324 -7.96 -7.41 24.55
C LYS A 324 -8.55 -8.79 24.41
N VAL A 325 -7.75 -9.74 23.99
CA VAL A 325 -8.16 -11.15 23.88
C VAL A 325 -7.37 -11.97 24.88
N GLU A 326 -8.07 -12.67 25.75
CA GLU A 326 -7.46 -13.50 26.82
C GLU A 326 -7.74 -14.97 26.53
N THR A 327 -6.71 -15.81 26.46
CA THR A 327 -6.82 -17.25 26.20
C THR A 327 -6.29 -18.11 27.34
N GLU A 328 -5.60 -17.51 28.31
CA GLU A 328 -4.88 -18.23 29.37
C GLU A 328 -5.59 -18.17 30.73
N ASN A 329 -6.48 -17.22 30.92
CA ASN A 329 -7.12 -17.05 32.23
C ASN A 329 -8.64 -16.94 32.14
N PRO A 330 -9.40 -17.96 32.58
CA PRO A 330 -8.91 -19.26 33.07
C PRO A 330 -8.42 -20.15 31.93
N PRO A 331 -7.45 -21.04 32.19
CA PRO A 331 -7.01 -22.02 31.21
C PRO A 331 -8.15 -23.00 30.92
N PHE A 332 -8.25 -23.49 29.69
CA PHE A 332 -9.30 -24.38 29.24
C PHE A 332 -8.82 -25.40 28.20
N ILE A 333 -9.52 -26.52 28.10
CA ILE A 333 -9.35 -27.49 27.02
C ILE A 333 -10.58 -27.36 26.11
N PRO A 334 -10.39 -26.97 24.82
CA PRO A 334 -11.50 -26.73 23.92
C PRO A 334 -12.17 -28.06 23.51
N LEU A 335 -13.50 -28.05 23.31
CA LEU A 335 -14.23 -29.12 22.65
C LEU A 335 -14.22 -28.99 21.12
N PHE A 336 -13.84 -27.80 20.60
CA PHE A 336 -13.75 -27.52 19.17
C PHE A 336 -12.40 -27.91 18.58
N GLN A 337 -12.39 -28.14 17.25
CA GLN A 337 -11.20 -28.25 16.44
C GLN A 337 -11.27 -27.20 15.32
N LEU A 338 -10.44 -26.17 15.45
CA LEU A 338 -10.39 -25.10 14.47
C LEU A 338 -9.65 -25.53 13.21
N LYS A 339 -10.14 -25.08 12.07
CA LYS A 339 -9.44 -25.09 10.78
C LYS A 339 -8.76 -23.76 10.52
N VAL A 340 -9.38 -22.66 10.95
CA VAL A 340 -8.87 -21.30 10.79
C VAL A 340 -8.94 -20.58 12.12
N LEU A 341 -7.81 -20.06 12.56
CA LEU A 341 -7.69 -19.13 13.66
C LEU A 341 -6.95 -17.89 13.21
N ARG A 342 -7.60 -16.75 13.25
CA ARG A 342 -6.99 -15.44 13.11
C ARG A 342 -7.27 -14.59 14.34
N LEU A 343 -6.23 -14.18 15.03
CA LEU A 343 -6.27 -13.27 16.17
C LEU A 343 -5.15 -12.25 15.97
N SER A 344 -5.28 -11.40 14.95
CA SER A 344 -4.21 -10.47 14.59
C SER A 344 -4.55 -9.03 15.00
N ASN A 345 -3.50 -8.27 15.29
CA ASN A 345 -3.56 -6.89 15.80
C ASN A 345 -4.49 -6.70 17.00
N CYS A 346 -4.51 -7.69 17.90
CA CYS A 346 -5.21 -7.67 19.18
C CYS A 346 -4.21 -7.51 20.33
N THR A 347 -4.65 -7.06 21.49
CA THR A 347 -3.84 -7.19 22.71
C THR A 347 -4.05 -8.62 23.24
N LEU A 348 -3.29 -9.57 22.68
CA LEU A 348 -3.45 -11.00 23.01
C LEU A 348 -2.68 -11.32 24.29
N ASN A 349 -3.38 -11.91 25.26
CA ASN A 349 -2.82 -12.38 26.53
C ASN A 349 -1.98 -11.31 27.21
N GLU A 350 -2.53 -10.15 27.48
CA GLU A 350 -1.83 -8.93 27.95
C GLU A 350 -0.81 -9.18 29.09
N HIS A 351 -1.12 -10.10 30.00
CA HIS A 351 -0.27 -10.40 31.16
C HIS A 351 0.84 -11.38 30.87
N THR A 352 0.55 -12.46 30.16
CA THR A 352 1.50 -13.53 29.85
C THR A 352 2.23 -13.28 28.54
N LYS A 353 1.58 -12.59 27.59
CA LYS A 353 2.05 -12.37 26.22
C LYS A 353 2.46 -13.68 25.51
N GLY A 354 1.90 -14.80 25.97
CA GLY A 354 2.20 -16.11 25.44
C GLY A 354 1.33 -16.49 24.26
N ILE A 355 1.82 -17.46 23.47
CA ILE A 355 1.02 -18.11 22.43
C ILE A 355 -0.12 -18.85 23.12
N PRO A 356 -1.36 -18.80 22.60
CA PRO A 356 -2.50 -19.47 23.18
C PRO A 356 -2.29 -20.96 23.44
N SER A 357 -2.34 -21.36 24.71
CA SER A 357 -2.05 -22.76 25.12
C SER A 357 -3.08 -23.77 24.62
N PHE A 358 -4.31 -23.34 24.35
CA PHE A 358 -5.35 -24.20 23.79
C PHE A 358 -4.99 -24.72 22.39
N LEU A 359 -4.08 -24.08 21.67
CA LEU A 359 -3.57 -24.54 20.38
C LEU A 359 -2.84 -25.89 20.48
N LEU A 360 -2.34 -26.26 21.66
CA LEU A 360 -1.74 -27.58 21.90
C LEU A 360 -2.73 -28.73 21.68
N TYR A 361 -4.02 -28.45 21.81
CA TYR A 361 -5.12 -29.40 21.66
C TYR A 361 -5.78 -29.37 20.27
N GLN A 362 -5.22 -28.58 19.32
CA GLN A 362 -5.71 -28.48 17.95
C GLN A 362 -4.85 -29.35 17.03
N SER A 363 -5.50 -30.10 16.13
CA SER A 363 -4.82 -31.04 15.21
C SER A 363 -5.27 -30.92 13.74
N ASP A 364 -6.23 -30.06 13.43
CA ASP A 364 -6.78 -29.85 12.07
C ASP A 364 -6.65 -28.39 11.59
N LEU A 365 -5.77 -27.60 12.20
CA LEU A 365 -5.54 -26.23 11.79
C LEU A 365 -4.92 -26.17 10.40
N ARG A 366 -5.48 -25.32 9.55
CA ARG A 366 -4.98 -24.99 8.21
C ARG A 366 -4.43 -23.57 8.14
N VAL A 367 -5.05 -22.64 8.85
CA VAL A 367 -4.62 -21.23 8.88
C VAL A 367 -4.50 -20.79 10.33
N ILE A 368 -3.32 -20.29 10.66
CA ILE A 368 -3.04 -19.59 11.91
C ILE A 368 -2.45 -18.24 11.57
N ASP A 369 -3.11 -17.18 12.03
CA ASP A 369 -2.62 -15.81 11.98
C ASP A 369 -2.68 -15.20 13.39
N LEU A 370 -1.51 -15.00 13.99
CA LEU A 370 -1.31 -14.34 15.28
C LEU A 370 -0.43 -13.09 15.13
N SER A 371 -0.39 -12.54 13.92
CA SER A 371 0.47 -11.40 13.59
C SER A 371 0.06 -10.12 14.34
N TYR A 372 0.96 -9.15 14.39
CA TYR A 372 0.72 -7.84 15.01
C TYR A 372 0.22 -7.92 16.46
N ASN A 373 0.73 -8.86 17.22
CA ASN A 373 0.51 -8.96 18.66
C ASN A 373 1.82 -8.67 19.41
N SER A 374 1.82 -8.72 20.68
CA SER A 374 3.04 -8.56 21.46
C SER A 374 3.51 -9.89 22.03
N ILE A 375 3.41 -10.96 21.25
CA ILE A 375 3.70 -12.34 21.69
C ILE A 375 5.19 -12.48 21.95
N ILE A 376 5.55 -12.98 23.13
CA ILE A 376 6.91 -13.31 23.54
C ILE A 376 7.08 -14.84 23.66
N GLY A 377 8.30 -15.30 23.58
CA GLY A 377 8.64 -16.72 23.71
C GLY A 377 9.46 -17.24 22.56
N ARG A 378 9.57 -18.55 22.48
CA ARG A 378 10.27 -19.20 21.37
C ARG A 378 9.33 -19.48 20.21
N PHE A 379 9.89 -19.61 19.00
CA PHE A 379 9.14 -20.07 17.83
C PHE A 379 8.40 -21.39 18.14
N PRO A 380 7.09 -21.47 17.89
CA PRO A 380 6.27 -22.61 18.31
C PRO A 380 6.32 -23.77 17.31
N HIS A 381 7.47 -24.43 17.17
CA HIS A 381 7.67 -25.55 16.24
C HIS A 381 6.65 -26.70 16.39
N TRP A 382 6.09 -26.86 17.61
CA TRP A 382 5.05 -27.87 17.89
C TRP A 382 3.76 -27.63 17.09
N ILE A 383 3.47 -26.38 16.68
CA ILE A 383 2.31 -26.09 15.83
C ILE A 383 2.42 -26.81 14.50
N LEU A 384 3.61 -26.82 13.89
CA LEU A 384 3.89 -27.51 12.64
C LEU A 384 3.79 -29.04 12.79
N ILE A 385 4.16 -29.57 13.96
CA ILE A 385 4.13 -31.01 14.24
C ILE A 385 2.70 -31.49 14.46
N ASN A 386 1.92 -30.72 15.22
CA ASN A 386 0.57 -31.11 15.59
C ASN A 386 -0.44 -30.95 14.44
N ASN A 387 -0.17 -30.07 13.47
CA ASN A 387 -1.09 -29.72 12.39
C ASN A 387 -0.48 -30.02 11.02
N SER A 388 -0.52 -31.29 10.62
CA SER A 388 0.08 -31.76 9.36
C SER A 388 -0.54 -31.13 8.10
N ARG A 389 -1.74 -30.58 8.20
CA ARG A 389 -2.49 -29.89 7.11
C ARG A 389 -2.37 -28.38 7.15
N LEU A 390 -1.43 -27.84 7.93
CA LEU A 390 -1.24 -26.40 8.03
C LEU A 390 -0.80 -25.82 6.69
N GLU A 391 -1.54 -24.84 6.21
CA GLU A 391 -1.34 -24.16 4.92
C GLU A 391 -0.73 -22.77 5.11
N VAL A 392 -1.15 -22.06 6.15
CA VAL A 392 -0.71 -20.70 6.46
C VAL A 392 -0.33 -20.58 7.93
N LEU A 393 0.87 -20.13 8.20
CA LEU A 393 1.34 -19.73 9.52
C LEU A 393 1.88 -18.30 9.44
N ASP A 394 1.13 -17.35 10.00
CA ASP A 394 1.55 -15.98 10.14
C ASP A 394 1.76 -15.62 11.61
N LEU A 395 3.00 -15.36 11.97
CA LEU A 395 3.46 -14.94 13.30
C LEU A 395 4.18 -13.58 13.22
N GLY A 396 4.05 -12.87 12.11
CA GLY A 396 4.74 -11.61 11.85
C GLY A 396 4.43 -10.52 12.89
N ASN A 397 5.36 -9.58 13.04
CA ASN A 397 5.19 -8.44 13.95
C ASN A 397 4.87 -8.83 15.41
N ASN A 398 5.77 -9.65 15.98
CA ASN A 398 5.73 -10.09 17.37
C ASN A 398 7.14 -9.97 18.02
N PHE A 399 7.33 -10.55 19.18
CA PHE A 399 8.59 -10.58 19.91
C PHE A 399 9.09 -12.03 20.13
N LEU A 400 8.86 -12.89 19.16
CA LEU A 400 9.32 -14.26 19.21
C LEU A 400 10.83 -14.32 19.06
N THR A 401 11.46 -15.24 19.81
CA THR A 401 12.91 -15.42 19.87
C THR A 401 13.29 -16.86 19.61
N GLY A 402 14.60 -17.07 19.41
CA GLY A 402 15.18 -18.40 19.28
C GLY A 402 15.01 -18.99 17.88
N PRO A 403 15.71 -20.10 17.62
CA PRO A 403 15.81 -20.64 16.27
C PRO A 403 14.48 -21.19 15.76
N LEU A 404 14.32 -21.13 14.45
CA LEU A 404 13.30 -21.86 13.72
C LEU A 404 13.68 -23.34 13.75
N GLU A 405 13.28 -24.06 14.81
CA GLU A 405 13.59 -25.46 14.97
C GLU A 405 12.72 -26.31 14.02
N LEU A 406 13.31 -26.79 12.93
CA LEU A 406 12.64 -27.67 11.98
C LEU A 406 13.10 -29.13 12.19
N ASN A 407 12.15 -30.05 12.18
CA ASN A 407 12.47 -31.44 12.03
C ASN A 407 12.81 -31.72 10.56
N CYS A 408 14.10 -31.85 10.23
CA CYS A 408 14.56 -31.98 8.85
C CYS A 408 14.13 -33.31 8.18
N THR A 409 13.55 -34.24 8.90
CA THR A 409 12.95 -35.46 8.34
C THR A 409 11.48 -35.25 7.96
N SER A 410 10.84 -34.21 8.47
CA SER A 410 9.43 -33.92 8.21
C SER A 410 9.29 -33.09 6.91
N ARG A 411 8.22 -33.35 6.18
CA ARG A 411 7.82 -32.57 4.99
C ARG A 411 6.43 -32.00 5.22
N TYR A 412 6.33 -30.66 5.15
CA TYR A 412 5.10 -29.91 5.35
C TYR A 412 4.49 -29.60 3.97
N GLN A 413 3.83 -30.60 3.38
CA GLN A 413 3.40 -30.54 1.97
C GLN A 413 2.26 -29.56 1.71
N ASP A 414 1.41 -29.33 2.70
CA ASP A 414 0.25 -28.42 2.56
C ASP A 414 0.63 -26.97 2.84
N MET A 415 1.81 -26.72 3.46
CA MET A 415 2.26 -25.37 3.79
C MET A 415 2.51 -24.55 2.52
N ASN A 416 1.81 -23.43 2.39
CA ASN A 416 1.98 -22.49 1.29
C ASN A 416 2.48 -21.11 1.73
N THR A 417 2.23 -20.69 2.97
CA THR A 417 2.65 -19.40 3.50
C THR A 417 3.26 -19.54 4.88
N LEU A 418 4.47 -19.02 5.05
CA LEU A 418 5.15 -18.89 6.34
C LEU A 418 5.64 -17.44 6.48
N ASP A 419 5.08 -16.72 7.43
CA ASP A 419 5.52 -15.37 7.81
C ASP A 419 5.96 -15.35 9.27
N THR A 420 7.23 -15.02 9.49
CA THR A 420 7.82 -14.82 10.82
C THR A 420 8.53 -13.47 10.91
N SER A 421 8.22 -12.56 9.99
CA SER A 421 8.86 -11.26 9.88
C SER A 421 8.68 -10.40 11.13
N HIS A 422 9.55 -9.42 11.30
CA HIS A 422 9.49 -8.49 12.43
C HIS A 422 9.46 -9.21 13.80
N ASN A 423 10.31 -10.20 13.98
CA ASN A 423 10.52 -10.92 15.25
C ASN A 423 12.02 -11.01 15.55
N PRO A 424 12.49 -10.81 16.76
CA PRO A 424 13.92 -10.94 17.10
C PRO A 424 14.36 -12.41 17.23
N ILE A 425 14.24 -13.16 16.15
CA ILE A 425 14.53 -14.62 16.12
C ILE A 425 15.99 -14.92 16.38
N LYS A 426 16.91 -14.09 15.85
CA LYS A 426 18.37 -14.18 16.11
C LYS A 426 18.98 -15.55 15.84
N SER A 427 18.70 -16.13 14.68
CA SER A 427 19.18 -17.47 14.33
C SER A 427 19.61 -17.55 12.87
N GLU A 428 20.20 -18.67 12.50
CA GLU A 428 20.40 -19.03 11.11
C GLU A 428 19.12 -19.61 10.50
N ILE A 429 19.00 -19.49 9.18
CA ILE A 429 17.94 -20.18 8.42
C ILE A 429 18.30 -21.67 8.39
N PRO A 430 17.41 -22.58 8.84
CA PRO A 430 17.70 -24.01 8.85
C PRO A 430 18.12 -24.56 7.49
N SER A 431 19.20 -25.32 7.44
CA SER A 431 19.72 -25.85 6.17
C SER A 431 18.74 -26.73 5.41
N CYS A 432 17.75 -27.30 6.08
CA CYS A 432 16.71 -28.14 5.48
C CYS A 432 15.41 -27.39 5.15
N VAL A 433 15.35 -26.06 5.29
CA VAL A 433 14.11 -25.28 5.06
C VAL A 433 13.50 -25.59 3.68
N GLY A 434 14.31 -25.63 2.64
CA GLY A 434 13.84 -25.88 1.27
C GLY A 434 13.36 -27.31 1.03
N THR A 435 13.90 -28.30 1.75
CA THR A 435 13.44 -29.69 1.64
C THR A 435 12.21 -29.98 2.49
N SER A 436 12.04 -29.24 3.59
CA SER A 436 10.88 -29.38 4.48
C SER A 436 9.63 -28.70 3.93
N PHE A 437 9.77 -27.57 3.19
CA PHE A 437 8.68 -26.74 2.68
C PHE A 437 8.68 -26.63 1.14
N GLN A 438 8.68 -27.77 0.43
CA GLN A 438 8.81 -27.78 -1.04
C GLN A 438 7.67 -27.09 -1.78
N ASN A 439 6.48 -27.02 -1.20
CA ASN A 439 5.27 -26.42 -1.81
C ASN A 439 5.03 -24.98 -1.35
N LEU A 440 5.94 -24.41 -0.57
CA LEU A 440 5.80 -23.06 -0.06
C LEU A 440 5.75 -22.04 -1.23
N ARG A 441 4.80 -21.13 -1.16
CA ARG A 441 4.63 -20.03 -2.12
C ARG A 441 5.09 -18.69 -1.57
N VAL A 442 4.93 -18.49 -0.27
CA VAL A 442 5.32 -17.26 0.41
C VAL A 442 6.19 -17.58 1.61
N LEU A 443 7.39 -17.03 1.62
CA LEU A 443 8.29 -17.06 2.78
C LEU A 443 8.72 -15.63 3.10
N ASN A 444 8.26 -15.14 4.23
CA ASN A 444 8.66 -13.85 4.78
C ASN A 444 9.33 -14.02 6.14
N MET A 445 10.60 -13.68 6.21
CA MET A 445 11.41 -13.68 7.43
C MET A 445 12.17 -12.34 7.53
N SER A 446 11.62 -11.27 6.99
CA SER A 446 12.25 -9.95 7.01
C SER A 446 12.29 -9.37 8.43
N LYS A 447 13.29 -8.52 8.71
CA LYS A 447 13.48 -7.87 10.03
C LYS A 447 13.42 -8.84 11.21
N SER A 448 14.13 -9.98 11.09
CA SER A 448 14.11 -11.05 12.09
C SER A 448 15.46 -11.29 12.78
N GLU A 449 16.42 -10.38 12.59
CA GLU A 449 17.80 -10.48 13.12
C GLU A 449 18.47 -11.80 12.71
N LEU A 450 18.10 -12.36 11.55
CA LEU A 450 18.70 -13.59 11.02
C LEU A 450 20.14 -13.36 10.61
N HIS A 451 20.98 -14.36 10.82
CA HIS A 451 22.39 -14.37 10.42
C HIS A 451 22.76 -15.64 9.66
N GLY A 452 24.04 -15.78 9.30
CA GLY A 452 24.51 -16.93 8.53
C GLY A 452 24.25 -16.79 7.04
N VAL A 453 24.08 -17.89 6.34
CA VAL A 453 23.98 -17.93 4.88
C VAL A 453 22.57 -18.31 4.41
N ILE A 454 22.21 -17.93 3.20
CA ILE A 454 21.00 -18.43 2.54
C ILE A 454 21.24 -19.89 2.15
N PRO A 455 20.44 -20.86 2.63
CA PRO A 455 20.67 -22.27 2.34
C PRO A 455 20.42 -22.61 0.87
N ALA A 456 21.33 -23.34 0.24
CA ALA A 456 21.16 -23.83 -1.13
C ALA A 456 19.91 -24.72 -1.30
N SER A 457 19.48 -25.40 -0.22
CA SER A 457 18.27 -26.22 -0.20
C SER A 457 17.00 -25.45 -0.58
N MET A 458 16.96 -24.12 -0.41
CA MET A 458 15.82 -23.30 -0.84
C MET A 458 15.54 -23.41 -2.34
N GLY A 459 16.50 -23.86 -3.14
CA GLY A 459 16.28 -24.22 -4.53
C GLY A 459 15.29 -25.38 -4.76
N HIS A 460 14.92 -26.14 -3.75
CA HIS A 460 13.86 -27.16 -3.88
C HIS A 460 12.44 -26.57 -3.77
N MET A 461 12.30 -25.29 -3.48
CA MET A 461 11.00 -24.59 -3.36
C MET A 461 10.53 -24.10 -4.75
N ALA A 462 10.23 -25.02 -5.65
CA ALA A 462 9.91 -24.69 -7.05
C ALA A 462 8.63 -23.82 -7.22
N LEU A 463 7.74 -23.85 -6.24
CA LEU A 463 6.48 -23.08 -6.23
C LEU A 463 6.61 -21.73 -5.51
N LEU A 464 7.80 -21.40 -4.98
CA LEU A 464 8.01 -20.16 -4.25
C LEU A 464 7.80 -18.94 -5.18
N MET A 465 6.86 -18.09 -4.80
CA MET A 465 6.49 -16.87 -5.53
C MET A 465 7.05 -15.61 -4.84
N ILE A 466 7.03 -15.59 -3.52
CA ILE A 466 7.48 -14.45 -2.71
C ILE A 466 8.52 -14.93 -1.72
N LEU A 467 9.71 -14.35 -1.79
CA LEU A 467 10.76 -14.49 -0.79
C LEU A 467 11.17 -13.12 -0.28
N ASP A 468 10.90 -12.85 1.00
CA ASP A 468 11.38 -11.64 1.68
C ASP A 468 12.27 -12.02 2.87
N LEU A 469 13.57 -11.77 2.74
CA LEU A 469 14.59 -11.92 3.77
C LEU A 469 15.25 -10.58 4.09
N SER A 470 14.63 -9.48 3.72
CA SER A 470 15.20 -8.13 3.86
C SER A 470 15.42 -7.73 5.31
N SER A 471 16.31 -6.77 5.52
CA SER A 471 16.60 -6.19 6.84
C SER A 471 16.99 -7.24 7.89
N ASN A 472 17.96 -8.06 7.54
CA ASN A 472 18.58 -9.07 8.40
C ASN A 472 20.11 -8.88 8.42
N SER A 473 20.84 -9.85 8.98
CA SER A 473 22.32 -9.89 9.01
C SER A 473 22.87 -11.06 8.19
N LEU A 474 22.12 -11.50 7.18
CA LEU A 474 22.53 -12.63 6.32
C LEU A 474 23.78 -12.28 5.54
N SER A 475 24.67 -13.24 5.39
CA SER A 475 25.97 -13.07 4.75
C SER A 475 26.26 -14.21 3.76
N GLY A 476 27.42 -14.15 3.12
CA GLY A 476 27.81 -15.17 2.15
C GLY A 476 27.38 -14.86 0.73
N LEU A 477 27.61 -15.81 -0.14
CA LEU A 477 27.24 -15.74 -1.56
C LEU A 477 25.78 -16.13 -1.74
N LEU A 478 25.13 -15.56 -2.76
CA LEU A 478 23.82 -16.03 -3.19
C LEU A 478 23.99 -17.40 -3.90
N PRO A 479 23.39 -18.49 -3.37
CA PRO A 479 23.67 -19.82 -3.90
C PRO A 479 23.10 -20.00 -5.33
N ALA A 480 23.92 -20.52 -6.23
CA ALA A 480 23.50 -20.79 -7.62
C ALA A 480 22.37 -21.83 -7.70
N GLU A 481 22.38 -22.82 -6.81
CA GLU A 481 21.36 -23.87 -6.71
C GLU A 481 20.00 -23.27 -6.32
N PHE A 482 20.00 -22.25 -5.44
CA PHE A 482 18.78 -21.52 -5.09
C PHE A 482 18.17 -20.85 -6.33
N LEU A 483 18.96 -20.03 -7.04
CA LEU A 483 18.48 -19.31 -8.23
C LEU A 483 17.97 -20.24 -9.34
N LYS A 484 18.56 -21.42 -9.49
CA LYS A 484 18.14 -22.41 -10.48
C LYS A 484 16.82 -23.10 -10.14
N GLY A 485 16.50 -23.21 -8.87
CA GLY A 485 15.38 -23.99 -8.38
C GLY A 485 14.06 -23.25 -8.30
N VAL A 486 14.10 -21.95 -8.00
CA VAL A 486 12.91 -21.12 -7.69
C VAL A 486 12.25 -20.55 -8.96
N LYS A 487 11.73 -21.43 -9.82
CA LYS A 487 11.22 -21.07 -11.15
C LYS A 487 9.95 -20.20 -11.13
N SER A 488 9.16 -20.27 -10.07
CA SER A 488 7.91 -19.51 -9.91
C SER A 488 8.10 -18.17 -9.22
N LEU A 489 9.36 -17.77 -8.94
CA LEU A 489 9.63 -16.59 -8.13
C LEU A 489 9.22 -15.30 -8.85
N GLU A 490 8.34 -14.55 -8.21
CA GLU A 490 7.85 -13.25 -8.67
C GLU A 490 8.47 -12.10 -7.87
N PHE A 491 8.70 -12.29 -6.58
CA PHE A 491 9.22 -11.27 -5.67
C PHE A 491 10.43 -11.82 -4.91
N LEU A 492 11.59 -11.22 -5.14
CA LEU A 492 12.81 -11.52 -4.40
C LEU A 492 13.30 -10.25 -3.70
N LYS A 493 13.21 -10.24 -2.37
CA LYS A 493 13.67 -9.13 -1.52
C LYS A 493 14.75 -9.63 -0.57
N LEU A 494 15.99 -9.18 -0.80
CA LEU A 494 17.17 -9.47 0.01
C LEU A 494 17.84 -8.18 0.54
N SER A 495 17.14 -7.04 0.44
CA SER A 495 17.64 -5.72 0.82
C SER A 495 18.15 -5.67 2.26
N LYS A 496 19.11 -4.77 2.54
CA LYS A 496 19.62 -4.50 3.89
C LYS A 496 20.10 -5.77 4.59
N ASN A 497 21.10 -6.42 4.00
CA ASN A 497 21.79 -7.57 4.49
C ASN A 497 23.31 -7.42 4.35
N ASN A 498 24.07 -8.47 4.60
CA ASN A 498 25.51 -8.50 4.49
C ASN A 498 25.99 -9.45 3.38
N LEU A 499 25.12 -9.72 2.39
CA LEU A 499 25.40 -10.60 1.27
C LEU A 499 26.51 -10.00 0.39
N PHE A 500 27.41 -10.83 -0.11
CA PHE A 500 28.57 -10.36 -0.87
C PHE A 500 28.91 -11.24 -2.06
N GLY A 501 29.90 -10.79 -2.83
CA GLY A 501 30.39 -11.49 -4.02
C GLY A 501 29.55 -11.27 -5.26
N PRO A 502 29.89 -11.87 -6.39
CA PRO A 502 29.16 -11.70 -7.63
C PRO A 502 27.85 -12.46 -7.61
N ILE A 503 26.86 -11.90 -8.26
CA ILE A 503 25.63 -12.63 -8.58
C ILE A 503 25.95 -13.52 -9.77
N LEU A 504 26.28 -14.79 -9.49
CA LEU A 504 26.78 -15.72 -10.49
C LEU A 504 25.75 -15.94 -11.59
N SER A 505 26.22 -15.81 -12.84
CA SER A 505 25.50 -16.29 -14.00
C SER A 505 25.30 -17.80 -13.87
N SER A 506 24.09 -18.21 -13.60
CA SER A 506 23.65 -19.58 -13.66
C SER A 506 22.58 -19.69 -14.74
N LYS A 507 22.36 -20.85 -15.32
CA LYS A 507 21.20 -21.04 -16.23
C LYS A 507 19.90 -21.05 -15.43
N ALA A 508 19.65 -19.98 -14.68
CA ALA A 508 18.42 -19.80 -13.90
C ALA A 508 17.30 -19.32 -14.82
N GLU A 509 16.11 -19.83 -14.60
CA GLU A 509 14.92 -19.47 -15.34
C GLU A 509 14.03 -18.61 -14.44
N LEU A 510 14.36 -17.31 -14.29
CA LEU A 510 13.62 -16.35 -13.47
C LEU A 510 12.59 -15.55 -14.30
N GLY A 511 11.98 -16.16 -15.29
CA GLY A 511 11.04 -15.51 -16.22
C GLY A 511 9.79 -14.92 -15.59
N GLN A 512 9.43 -15.36 -14.38
CA GLN A 512 8.25 -14.85 -13.64
C GLN A 512 8.57 -13.66 -12.75
N LEU A 513 9.86 -13.29 -12.61
CA LEU A 513 10.29 -12.26 -11.67
C LEU A 513 9.72 -10.88 -12.04
N ARG A 514 9.08 -10.24 -11.07
CA ARG A 514 8.45 -8.91 -11.15
C ARG A 514 9.17 -7.88 -10.31
N VAL A 515 9.66 -8.27 -9.14
CA VAL A 515 10.36 -7.40 -8.21
C VAL A 515 11.65 -8.07 -7.76
N LEU A 516 12.76 -7.39 -7.98
CA LEU A 516 14.07 -7.78 -7.48
C LEU A 516 14.65 -6.64 -6.66
N ARG A 517 14.84 -6.86 -5.36
CA ARG A 517 15.48 -5.90 -4.45
C ARG A 517 16.67 -6.53 -3.77
N LEU A 518 17.85 -6.07 -4.11
CA LEU A 518 19.14 -6.49 -3.57
C LEU A 518 19.90 -5.33 -2.92
N ASP A 519 19.26 -4.20 -2.76
CA ASP A 519 19.85 -2.97 -2.26
C ASP A 519 20.42 -3.11 -0.86
N ASN A 520 21.37 -2.20 -0.53
CA ASN A 520 22.02 -2.19 0.79
C ASN A 520 22.64 -3.55 1.17
N ASN A 521 23.53 -4.04 0.33
CA ASN A 521 24.31 -5.24 0.49
C ASN A 521 25.80 -4.99 0.13
N ARG A 522 26.58 -6.03 -0.08
CA ARG A 522 27.98 -5.97 -0.51
C ARG A 522 28.23 -6.74 -1.80
N PHE A 523 27.24 -6.81 -2.68
CA PHE A 523 27.41 -7.48 -3.98
C PHE A 523 28.48 -6.80 -4.82
N THR A 524 29.25 -7.58 -5.56
CA THR A 524 30.36 -7.15 -6.41
C THR A 524 30.25 -7.74 -7.81
N GLY A 525 31.10 -7.29 -8.72
CA GLY A 525 31.09 -7.74 -10.11
C GLY A 525 30.07 -7.00 -10.97
N GLU A 526 29.87 -7.48 -12.17
CA GLU A 526 28.96 -6.87 -13.14
C GLU A 526 27.49 -7.24 -12.87
N ILE A 527 26.55 -6.47 -13.44
CA ILE A 527 25.12 -6.82 -13.38
C ILE A 527 24.92 -8.12 -14.16
N SER A 528 24.51 -9.16 -13.46
CA SER A 528 24.46 -10.54 -13.96
C SER A 528 23.40 -10.72 -15.05
N ASP A 529 23.76 -11.42 -16.13
CA ASP A 529 22.86 -11.83 -17.21
C ASP A 529 21.83 -12.89 -16.81
N VAL A 530 21.89 -13.40 -15.58
CA VAL A 530 20.90 -14.33 -15.00
C VAL A 530 19.47 -13.77 -15.05
N PHE A 531 19.35 -12.46 -15.01
CA PHE A 531 18.07 -11.75 -15.05
C PHE A 531 17.56 -11.43 -16.45
N MET A 532 18.37 -11.65 -17.51
CA MET A 532 18.05 -11.23 -18.88
C MET A 532 16.70 -11.72 -19.40
N ASN A 533 16.25 -12.88 -18.94
CA ASN A 533 14.98 -13.48 -19.34
C ASN A 533 13.77 -13.05 -18.47
N SER A 534 13.97 -12.16 -17.51
CA SER A 534 12.92 -11.69 -16.59
C SER A 534 12.07 -10.58 -17.23
N SER A 535 11.37 -10.90 -18.34
CA SER A 535 10.61 -9.91 -19.14
C SER A 535 9.44 -9.26 -18.39
N LEU A 536 9.00 -9.84 -17.27
CA LEU A 536 7.92 -9.32 -16.42
C LEU A 536 8.42 -8.37 -15.35
N LEU A 537 9.74 -8.10 -15.28
CA LEU A 537 10.35 -7.30 -14.23
C LEU A 537 9.80 -5.86 -14.27
N ARG A 538 9.31 -5.40 -13.11
CA ARG A 538 8.78 -4.06 -12.87
C ARG A 538 9.70 -3.20 -12.02
N VAL A 539 10.35 -3.80 -11.03
CA VAL A 539 11.28 -3.13 -10.11
C VAL A 539 12.59 -3.88 -10.10
N LEU A 540 13.66 -3.17 -10.39
CA LEU A 540 15.04 -3.62 -10.23
C LEU A 540 15.77 -2.64 -9.34
N ASP A 541 16.04 -3.05 -8.10
CA ASP A 541 16.79 -2.27 -7.12
C ASP A 541 18.05 -3.03 -6.68
N MET A 542 19.20 -2.53 -7.07
CA MET A 542 20.52 -3.00 -6.68
C MET A 542 21.38 -1.86 -6.09
N SER A 543 20.74 -0.79 -5.63
CA SER A 543 21.42 0.37 -5.08
C SER A 543 22.22 0.02 -3.82
N TYR A 544 23.16 0.91 -3.44
CA TYR A 544 23.99 0.69 -2.24
C TYR A 544 24.69 -0.67 -2.20
N ASN A 545 25.49 -0.95 -3.24
CA ASN A 545 26.30 -2.16 -3.39
C ASN A 545 27.72 -1.79 -3.90
N HIS A 546 28.50 -2.77 -4.31
CA HIS A 546 29.84 -2.59 -4.90
C HIS A 546 29.89 -3.13 -6.34
N LEU A 547 28.76 -3.07 -7.06
CA LEU A 547 28.69 -3.51 -8.45
C LEU A 547 29.59 -2.64 -9.32
N ASN A 548 30.22 -3.22 -10.32
CA ASN A 548 31.10 -2.54 -11.27
C ASN A 548 30.75 -2.94 -12.72
N GLY A 549 31.57 -2.51 -13.68
CA GLY A 549 31.28 -2.76 -15.10
C GLY A 549 30.31 -1.74 -15.67
N GLU A 550 29.82 -2.01 -16.86
CA GLU A 550 28.90 -1.14 -17.61
C GLU A 550 27.44 -1.55 -17.42
N LEU A 551 26.54 -0.63 -17.65
CA LEU A 551 25.11 -0.91 -17.71
C LEU A 551 24.81 -1.74 -18.97
N PRO A 552 24.41 -3.00 -18.85
CA PRO A 552 24.27 -3.86 -20.03
C PRO A 552 23.04 -3.50 -20.88
N GLY A 553 23.21 -3.49 -22.20
CA GLY A 553 22.13 -3.14 -23.15
C GLY A 553 20.90 -4.03 -23.07
N TRP A 554 21.03 -5.30 -22.61
CA TRP A 554 19.86 -6.17 -22.45
C TRP A 554 18.83 -5.67 -21.43
N ILE A 555 19.18 -4.73 -20.52
CA ILE A 555 18.21 -4.10 -19.61
C ILE A 555 17.07 -3.44 -20.39
N GLY A 556 17.35 -2.90 -21.59
CA GLY A 556 16.31 -2.36 -22.49
C GLY A 556 15.26 -3.37 -22.97
N SER A 557 15.41 -4.67 -22.71
CA SER A 557 14.41 -5.69 -22.99
C SER A 557 13.27 -5.76 -21.95
N PHE A 558 13.43 -5.12 -20.78
CA PHE A 558 12.45 -5.17 -19.70
C PHE A 558 11.28 -4.22 -19.92
N GLN A 559 10.39 -4.56 -20.87
CA GLN A 559 9.29 -3.70 -21.30
C GLN A 559 8.27 -3.36 -20.21
N GLN A 560 8.29 -4.04 -19.08
CA GLN A 560 7.40 -3.79 -17.93
C GLN A 560 8.07 -2.98 -16.83
N LEU A 561 9.38 -2.66 -16.98
CA LEU A 561 10.15 -2.01 -15.93
C LEU A 561 9.62 -0.60 -15.66
N SER A 562 9.24 -0.36 -14.41
CA SER A 562 8.79 0.94 -13.90
C SER A 562 9.86 1.64 -13.08
N SER A 563 10.72 0.87 -12.39
CA SER A 563 11.77 1.40 -11.51
C SER A 563 13.09 0.69 -11.75
N LEU A 564 14.13 1.48 -12.04
CA LEU A 564 15.51 1.04 -12.18
C LEU A 564 16.39 1.85 -11.21
N LEU A 565 16.81 1.21 -10.11
CA LEU A 565 17.55 1.83 -9.03
C LEU A 565 18.91 1.13 -8.91
N LEU A 566 19.97 1.83 -9.29
CA LEU A 566 21.36 1.35 -9.30
C LEU A 566 22.31 2.31 -8.57
N SER A 567 21.77 3.24 -7.80
CA SER A 567 22.56 4.27 -7.14
C SER A 567 23.59 3.69 -6.15
N GLN A 568 24.61 4.48 -5.85
CA GLN A 568 25.68 4.13 -4.91
C GLN A 568 26.32 2.77 -5.21
N ASN A 569 26.90 2.66 -6.41
CA ASN A 569 27.69 1.53 -6.88
C ASN A 569 28.99 2.06 -7.57
N ASN A 570 29.76 1.17 -8.19
CA ASN A 570 30.96 1.49 -8.94
C ASN A 570 30.74 1.28 -10.46
N LEU A 571 29.50 1.42 -10.94
CA LEU A 571 29.16 1.25 -12.35
C LEU A 571 29.79 2.37 -13.18
N GLN A 572 30.18 2.07 -14.40
CA GLN A 572 30.91 2.98 -15.28
C GLN A 572 30.46 2.90 -16.73
N GLY A 573 31.12 3.66 -17.61
CA GLY A 573 30.80 3.68 -19.05
C GLY A 573 29.61 4.59 -19.36
N VAL A 574 29.07 4.44 -20.55
CA VAL A 574 27.96 5.27 -21.04
C VAL A 574 26.62 4.60 -20.82
N ILE A 575 25.55 5.39 -20.74
CA ILE A 575 24.20 4.84 -20.75
C ILE A 575 23.91 4.23 -22.12
N PRO A 576 23.55 2.93 -22.20
CA PRO A 576 23.26 2.27 -23.47
C PRO A 576 21.99 2.83 -24.12
N GLN A 577 21.96 2.93 -25.46
CA GLN A 577 20.79 3.41 -26.20
C GLN A 577 19.55 2.52 -25.99
N GLU A 578 19.75 1.26 -25.69
CA GLU A 578 18.69 0.30 -25.41
C GLU A 578 17.83 0.70 -24.21
N LEU A 579 18.35 1.51 -23.27
CA LEU A 579 17.59 2.02 -22.15
C LEU A 579 16.36 2.84 -22.62
N CYS A 580 16.46 3.48 -23.76
CA CYS A 580 15.38 4.27 -24.37
C CYS A 580 14.14 3.41 -24.76
N LYS A 581 14.26 2.09 -24.76
CA LYS A 581 13.13 1.17 -25.04
C LYS A 581 12.19 0.99 -23.85
N LEU A 582 12.57 1.48 -22.65
CA LEU A 582 11.81 1.32 -21.40
C LEU A 582 10.66 2.33 -21.31
N ASN A 583 9.60 2.14 -22.08
CA ASN A 583 8.49 3.07 -22.22
C ASN A 583 7.61 3.22 -20.95
N ARG A 584 7.79 2.32 -19.96
CA ARG A 584 7.03 2.33 -18.70
C ARG A 584 7.83 2.87 -17.52
N LEU A 585 9.07 3.26 -17.74
CA LEU A 585 9.95 3.71 -16.67
C LEU A 585 9.41 5.00 -16.04
N THR A 586 9.19 4.96 -14.73
CA THR A 586 8.73 6.09 -13.91
C THR A 586 9.81 6.60 -12.98
N TYR A 587 10.72 5.72 -12.56
CA TYR A 587 11.82 6.04 -11.66
C TYR A 587 13.13 5.49 -12.21
N LEU A 588 14.09 6.39 -12.45
CA LEU A 588 15.46 6.05 -12.84
C LEU A 588 16.44 6.70 -11.86
N ASP A 589 17.19 5.87 -11.14
CA ASP A 589 18.26 6.32 -10.23
C ASP A 589 19.57 5.61 -10.57
N LEU A 590 20.47 6.34 -11.19
CA LEU A 590 21.85 5.94 -11.50
C LEU A 590 22.87 6.75 -10.69
N SER A 591 22.44 7.48 -9.68
CA SER A 591 23.25 8.42 -8.93
C SER A 591 24.44 7.78 -8.22
N LYS A 592 25.45 8.59 -7.91
CA LYS A 592 26.64 8.18 -7.13
C LYS A 592 27.30 6.91 -7.69
N ASN A 593 27.66 6.99 -8.97
CA ASN A 593 28.37 5.97 -9.74
C ASN A 593 29.53 6.62 -10.53
N ASN A 594 30.14 5.90 -11.45
CA ASN A 594 31.21 6.38 -12.32
C ASN A 594 30.77 6.50 -13.80
N PHE A 595 29.47 6.64 -14.07
CA PHE A 595 28.97 6.81 -15.44
C PHE A 595 29.54 8.07 -16.08
N ASN A 596 29.82 8.02 -17.39
CA ASN A 596 30.40 9.11 -18.14
C ASN A 596 29.71 9.31 -19.51
N GLY A 597 30.28 10.21 -20.33
CA GLY A 597 29.71 10.50 -21.64
C GLY A 597 28.48 11.38 -21.59
N THR A 598 27.76 11.44 -22.70
CA THR A 598 26.53 12.22 -22.85
C THR A 598 25.30 11.36 -22.64
N LEU A 599 24.23 11.96 -22.18
CA LEU A 599 22.92 11.26 -22.16
C LEU A 599 22.47 10.94 -23.59
N PRO A 600 21.90 9.75 -23.84
CA PRO A 600 21.45 9.37 -25.17
C PRO A 600 20.43 10.36 -25.76
N SER A 601 20.55 10.65 -27.05
CA SER A 601 19.61 11.56 -27.74
C SER A 601 18.18 11.04 -27.84
N CYS A 602 17.98 9.74 -27.60
CA CYS A 602 16.67 9.05 -27.55
C CYS A 602 16.05 9.02 -26.14
N PHE A 603 16.56 9.79 -25.20
CA PHE A 603 16.12 9.79 -23.81
C PHE A 603 14.73 10.44 -23.65
N ASP A 604 13.75 9.89 -24.41
CA ASP A 604 12.35 10.29 -24.44
C ASP A 604 11.53 9.34 -23.58
N MET A 605 11.43 9.63 -22.30
CA MET A 605 10.75 8.80 -21.32
C MET A 605 9.49 9.48 -20.81
N SER A 606 8.42 9.46 -21.60
CA SER A 606 7.18 10.21 -21.35
C SER A 606 6.48 9.84 -20.03
N LYS A 607 6.81 8.70 -19.42
CA LYS A 607 6.27 8.28 -18.12
C LYS A 607 7.18 8.59 -16.93
N LEU A 608 8.38 9.11 -17.19
CA LEU A 608 9.37 9.36 -16.14
C LEU A 608 8.89 10.44 -15.18
N ARG A 609 8.94 10.14 -13.88
CA ARG A 609 8.61 11.05 -12.78
C ARG A 609 9.84 11.46 -11.99
N TYR A 610 10.78 10.54 -11.81
CA TYR A 610 11.98 10.76 -11.02
C TYR A 610 13.21 10.37 -11.81
N LEU A 611 14.11 11.33 -12.01
CA LEU A 611 15.40 11.13 -12.67
C LEU A 611 16.52 11.60 -11.76
N HIS A 612 17.31 10.64 -11.25
CA HIS A 612 18.47 10.89 -10.40
C HIS A 612 19.74 10.40 -11.09
N LEU A 613 20.59 11.34 -11.48
CA LEU A 613 21.88 11.08 -12.13
C LEU A 613 23.06 11.74 -11.38
N GLN A 614 22.78 12.31 -10.20
CA GLN A 614 23.79 13.08 -9.44
C GLN A 614 25.00 12.24 -9.04
N GLY A 615 26.15 12.91 -8.89
CA GLY A 615 27.39 12.27 -8.44
C GLY A 615 27.95 11.26 -9.43
N ASN A 616 28.00 11.65 -10.70
CA ASN A 616 28.60 10.89 -11.82
C ASN A 616 29.59 11.77 -12.62
N GLN A 617 29.96 11.34 -13.80
CA GLN A 617 30.83 12.07 -14.73
C GLN A 617 30.14 12.37 -16.06
N PHE A 618 28.83 12.49 -16.08
CA PHE A 618 28.08 12.85 -17.28
C PHE A 618 28.51 14.22 -17.79
N SER A 619 28.60 14.39 -19.11
CA SER A 619 29.10 15.60 -19.76
C SER A 619 28.24 16.00 -20.96
N GLY A 620 28.56 17.14 -21.57
CA GLY A 620 27.79 17.69 -22.69
C GLY A 620 26.50 18.37 -22.25
N PRO A 621 25.66 18.81 -23.20
CA PRO A 621 24.43 19.52 -22.90
C PRO A 621 23.33 18.60 -22.38
N ILE A 622 22.36 19.17 -21.64
CA ILE A 622 21.12 18.47 -21.26
C ILE A 622 20.33 18.18 -22.53
N PRO A 623 20.02 16.90 -22.84
CA PRO A 623 19.49 16.53 -24.16
C PRO A 623 18.05 17.01 -24.39
N ASN A 624 17.76 17.50 -25.61
CA ASN A 624 16.41 17.95 -25.97
C ASN A 624 15.33 16.86 -25.87
N ALA A 625 15.71 15.58 -25.95
CA ALA A 625 14.78 14.47 -25.83
C ALA A 625 14.04 14.44 -24.47
N LEU A 626 14.65 14.94 -23.40
CA LEU A 626 14.01 15.08 -22.10
C LEU A 626 12.75 15.97 -22.13
N ALA A 627 12.62 16.89 -23.09
CA ALA A 627 11.45 17.76 -23.22
C ALA A 627 10.12 17.00 -23.25
N ASN A 628 10.13 15.76 -23.71
CA ASN A 628 8.94 14.91 -23.80
C ASN A 628 8.53 14.26 -22.46
N SER A 629 9.40 14.34 -21.44
CA SER A 629 9.14 13.79 -20.10
C SER A 629 8.28 14.73 -19.24
N SER A 630 7.09 15.09 -19.73
CA SER A 630 6.21 16.10 -19.13
C SER A 630 5.66 15.73 -17.74
N LEU A 631 5.77 14.48 -17.31
CA LEU A 631 5.35 14.01 -15.98
C LEU A 631 6.45 14.12 -14.92
N LEU A 632 7.60 14.69 -15.27
CA LEU A 632 8.76 14.75 -14.39
C LEU A 632 8.45 15.62 -13.15
N LEU A 633 8.70 15.05 -11.97
CA LEU A 633 8.56 15.68 -10.66
C LEU A 633 9.91 16.10 -10.08
N THR A 634 10.93 15.27 -10.33
CA THR A 634 12.30 15.50 -9.87
C THR A 634 13.28 15.30 -11.01
N LEU A 635 14.15 16.27 -11.18
CA LEU A 635 15.33 16.22 -12.06
C LEU A 635 16.57 16.55 -11.23
N ASP A 636 17.36 15.54 -10.92
CA ASP A 636 18.60 15.69 -10.16
C ASP A 636 19.80 15.29 -11.02
N LEU A 637 20.57 16.30 -11.44
CA LEU A 637 21.80 16.19 -12.24
C LEU A 637 23.03 16.70 -11.47
N MET A 638 22.94 16.88 -10.16
CA MET A 638 23.99 17.49 -9.35
C MET A 638 25.33 16.76 -9.50
N ASN A 639 26.43 17.51 -9.27
CA ASN A 639 27.77 16.96 -9.20
C ASN A 639 28.14 16.09 -10.41
N ASN A 640 28.03 16.66 -11.60
CA ASN A 640 28.40 16.08 -12.89
C ASN A 640 29.31 17.06 -13.69
N LYS A 641 29.43 16.83 -14.98
CA LYS A 641 30.21 17.70 -15.92
C LYS A 641 29.30 18.21 -17.05
N PHE A 642 28.00 18.35 -16.81
CA PHE A 642 27.07 18.92 -17.78
C PHE A 642 27.50 20.33 -18.13
N SER A 643 27.35 20.73 -19.40
CA SER A 643 27.82 22.02 -19.94
C SER A 643 26.77 22.64 -20.86
N GLY A 644 27.00 23.88 -21.26
CA GLY A 644 26.06 24.68 -22.06
C GLY A 644 24.98 25.32 -21.22
N GLU A 645 23.95 25.85 -21.86
CA GLU A 645 22.90 26.61 -21.23
C GLU A 645 21.76 25.70 -20.72
N ILE A 646 20.96 26.21 -19.76
CA ILE A 646 19.68 25.57 -19.39
C ILE A 646 18.73 25.66 -20.60
N PRO A 647 18.28 24.54 -21.13
CA PRO A 647 17.44 24.53 -22.34
C PRO A 647 16.11 25.25 -22.15
N SER A 648 15.65 25.94 -23.20
CA SER A 648 14.38 26.69 -23.14
C SER A 648 13.13 25.83 -22.92
N TRP A 649 13.18 24.54 -23.26
CA TRP A 649 12.08 23.61 -23.01
C TRP A 649 11.91 23.26 -21.52
N ILE A 650 12.85 23.62 -20.63
CA ILE A 650 12.73 23.32 -19.19
C ILE A 650 11.42 23.87 -18.60
N GLY A 651 10.95 25.01 -19.12
CA GLY A 651 9.68 25.60 -18.70
C GLY A 651 8.43 24.79 -19.04
N THR A 652 8.52 23.76 -19.88
CA THR A 652 7.39 22.90 -20.23
C THR A 652 7.06 21.88 -19.14
N PHE A 653 7.92 21.72 -18.14
CA PHE A 653 7.72 20.78 -17.04
C PHE A 653 6.78 21.33 -15.98
N SER A 654 5.50 21.41 -16.32
CA SER A 654 4.47 21.99 -15.43
C SER A 654 4.37 21.30 -14.06
N ASN A 655 4.78 20.04 -13.95
CA ASN A 655 4.71 19.23 -12.71
C ASN A 655 6.00 19.21 -11.91
N LEU A 656 7.11 19.81 -12.44
CA LEU A 656 8.41 19.72 -11.80
C LEU A 656 8.42 20.44 -10.45
N ARG A 657 8.82 19.70 -9.41
CA ARG A 657 8.93 20.19 -8.04
C ARG A 657 10.35 20.40 -7.59
N ILE A 658 11.27 19.56 -8.05
CA ILE A 658 12.66 19.56 -7.62
C ILE A 658 13.55 19.61 -8.85
N LEU A 659 14.36 20.65 -8.95
CA LEU A 659 15.36 20.83 -10.00
C LEU A 659 16.71 21.08 -9.35
N LEU A 660 17.63 20.13 -9.49
CA LEU A 660 18.95 20.18 -8.90
C LEU A 660 20.01 20.06 -10.00
N LEU A 661 20.69 21.17 -10.28
CA LEU A 661 21.76 21.27 -11.29
C LEU A 661 23.13 21.67 -10.68
N LYS A 662 23.21 21.72 -9.36
CA LYS A 662 24.40 22.09 -8.59
C LYS A 662 25.65 21.35 -9.03
N GLY A 663 26.80 22.05 -9.03
CA GLY A 663 28.10 21.42 -9.21
C GLY A 663 28.31 20.86 -10.63
N ASN A 664 28.01 21.64 -11.63
CA ASN A 664 28.20 21.35 -13.06
C ASN A 664 29.01 22.45 -13.76
N ASN A 665 29.16 22.34 -15.06
CA ASN A 665 29.82 23.36 -15.91
C ASN A 665 28.80 24.12 -16.79
N LEU A 666 27.58 24.29 -16.24
CA LEU A 666 26.49 24.99 -16.94
C LEU A 666 26.81 26.51 -16.97
N GLU A 667 26.44 27.15 -18.08
CA GLU A 667 26.78 28.55 -18.36
C GLU A 667 25.56 29.34 -18.92
N GLY A 668 25.78 30.59 -19.28
CA GLY A 668 24.75 31.44 -19.82
C GLY A 668 23.86 32.08 -18.73
N SER A 669 22.71 32.60 -19.13
CA SER A 669 21.77 33.23 -18.20
C SER A 669 20.73 32.25 -17.69
N ILE A 670 20.20 32.49 -16.50
CA ILE A 670 19.01 31.76 -16.01
C ILE A 670 17.82 32.15 -16.92
N PRO A 671 17.26 31.21 -17.71
CA PRO A 671 16.29 31.58 -18.72
C PRO A 671 14.93 31.93 -18.07
N THR A 672 14.26 32.95 -18.58
CA THR A 672 12.95 33.41 -18.08
C THR A 672 11.84 32.34 -18.21
N VAL A 673 11.99 31.36 -19.08
CA VAL A 673 11.05 30.21 -19.18
C VAL A 673 10.97 29.39 -17.89
N MET A 674 11.99 29.44 -17.01
CA MET A 674 11.93 28.81 -15.68
C MET A 674 10.80 29.35 -14.81
N CYS A 675 10.31 30.53 -15.08
CA CYS A 675 9.13 31.11 -14.41
C CYS A 675 7.80 30.37 -14.71
N GLN A 676 7.81 29.47 -15.69
CA GLN A 676 6.68 28.60 -15.99
C GLN A 676 6.60 27.39 -15.07
N LEU A 677 7.65 27.13 -14.27
CA LEU A 677 7.71 26.03 -13.30
C LEU A 677 6.92 26.39 -12.03
N ARG A 678 5.60 26.40 -12.12
CA ARG A 678 4.72 26.89 -11.05
C ARG A 678 4.74 26.04 -9.78
N HIS A 679 5.17 24.78 -9.87
CA HIS A 679 5.16 23.82 -8.74
C HIS A 679 6.57 23.60 -8.16
N ILE A 680 7.58 24.35 -8.60
CA ILE A 680 8.93 24.20 -8.11
C ILE A 680 9.00 24.52 -6.61
N SER A 681 9.49 23.60 -5.82
CA SER A 681 9.70 23.76 -4.38
C SER A 681 11.18 23.84 -4.02
N ILE A 682 12.02 23.03 -4.68
CA ILE A 682 13.48 23.05 -4.48
C ILE A 682 14.16 23.34 -5.80
N LEU A 683 14.95 24.41 -5.83
CA LEU A 683 15.77 24.82 -6.97
C LEU A 683 17.21 25.02 -6.52
N ASP A 684 18.12 24.17 -7.00
CA ASP A 684 19.57 24.34 -6.74
C ASP A 684 20.33 24.44 -8.05
N LEU A 685 20.80 25.64 -8.36
CA LEU A 685 21.67 25.96 -9.52
C LEU A 685 23.10 26.31 -9.07
N SER A 686 23.41 26.08 -7.80
CA SER A 686 24.69 26.53 -7.23
C SER A 686 25.91 25.85 -7.83
N HIS A 687 27.09 26.46 -7.65
CA HIS A 687 28.36 25.90 -8.14
C HIS A 687 28.34 25.60 -9.65
N ASN A 688 27.97 26.62 -10.44
CA ASN A 688 28.04 26.64 -11.91
C ASN A 688 28.69 27.95 -12.40
N THR A 689 28.55 28.27 -13.69
CA THR A 689 29.08 29.51 -14.27
C THR A 689 27.96 30.38 -14.85
N PHE A 690 26.76 30.32 -14.26
CA PHE A 690 25.66 31.17 -14.69
C PHE A 690 25.96 32.63 -14.50
N SER A 691 25.55 33.47 -15.47
CA SER A 691 25.80 34.89 -15.49
C SER A 691 24.53 35.69 -15.79
N GLY A 692 24.61 37.01 -15.81
CA GLY A 692 23.44 37.88 -16.01
C GLY A 692 22.58 38.01 -14.77
N ASP A 693 21.38 38.55 -14.95
CA ASP A 693 20.50 38.92 -13.85
C ASP A 693 19.62 37.73 -13.40
N ILE A 694 19.22 37.73 -12.13
CA ILE A 694 18.19 36.80 -11.60
C ILE A 694 16.86 37.20 -12.20
N PRO A 695 16.12 36.29 -12.86
CA PRO A 695 14.78 36.60 -13.41
C PRO A 695 13.80 37.04 -12.33
N SER A 696 13.17 38.21 -12.53
CA SER A 696 12.24 38.80 -11.56
C SER A 696 10.95 37.96 -11.34
N CYS A 697 10.65 37.06 -12.27
CA CYS A 697 9.46 36.21 -12.23
C CYS A 697 9.64 34.90 -11.44
N LEU A 698 10.79 34.63 -10.83
CA LEU A 698 10.98 33.45 -9.94
C LEU A 698 10.11 33.52 -8.68
N ASN A 699 9.29 34.54 -8.50
CA ASN A 699 8.36 34.73 -7.40
C ASN A 699 7.07 33.92 -7.50
N ASP A 700 6.73 33.32 -8.64
CA ASP A 700 5.51 32.54 -8.86
C ASP A 700 5.64 31.07 -8.45
N ALA A 701 6.79 30.68 -7.90
CA ALA A 701 6.97 29.37 -7.27
C ALA A 701 6.05 29.27 -6.04
N SER A 702 4.82 28.85 -6.25
CA SER A 702 3.85 28.67 -5.19
C SER A 702 4.22 27.41 -4.39
N SER A 703 4.17 27.49 -3.06
CA SER A 703 4.17 26.35 -2.18
C SER A 703 3.08 25.37 -2.61
N GLY A 704 3.43 24.41 -3.39
CA GLY A 704 2.52 23.35 -3.85
C GLY A 704 2.15 22.44 -2.69
N LEU A 705 1.26 22.90 -1.84
CA LEU A 705 0.41 22.00 -1.06
C LEU A 705 -0.57 21.35 -2.04
N LEU A 706 -0.11 20.37 -2.78
CA LEU A 706 -1.01 19.42 -3.42
C LEU A 706 -1.27 18.32 -2.41
N ASP A 707 -2.55 17.95 -2.26
CA ASP A 707 -3.02 16.85 -1.44
C ASP A 707 -2.12 15.62 -1.57
N PRO A 708 -1.84 14.90 -0.46
CA PRO A 708 -1.14 13.62 -0.47
C PRO A 708 -1.90 12.51 -1.22
N LEU A 709 -3.01 12.83 -1.86
CA LEU A 709 -4.01 11.90 -2.39
C LEU A 709 -3.85 11.55 -3.88
N ASP A 710 -2.75 11.85 -4.55
CA ASP A 710 -2.43 11.16 -5.79
C ASP A 710 -1.93 9.74 -5.49
N ASN A 711 -2.78 8.97 -4.81
CA ASN A 711 -2.69 7.52 -4.78
C ASN A 711 -2.83 7.02 -6.22
N ILE A 712 -1.72 6.63 -6.79
CA ILE A 712 -1.67 5.91 -8.06
C ILE A 712 -2.50 4.63 -7.86
N ILE A 713 -3.72 4.65 -8.36
CA ILE A 713 -4.56 3.46 -8.52
C ILE A 713 -3.83 2.57 -9.54
N PHE A 714 -3.11 1.58 -9.07
CA PHE A 714 -2.66 0.47 -9.88
C PHE A 714 -3.78 -0.56 -9.94
N ASP A 715 -4.16 -0.84 -11.17
CA ASP A 715 -5.24 -1.72 -11.60
C ASP A 715 -5.07 -3.17 -11.11
N ASN A 716 -6.16 -3.67 -10.50
CA ASN A 716 -6.57 -5.08 -10.34
C ASN A 716 -5.65 -6.15 -9.71
N GLY A 717 -5.99 -6.50 -8.48
CA GLY A 717 -6.00 -7.89 -8.02
C GLY A 717 -4.70 -8.46 -7.43
N ILE A 718 -4.66 -8.51 -6.16
CA ILE A 718 -3.67 -8.81 -5.12
C ILE A 718 -3.10 -7.49 -4.61
N ASP A 719 -3.14 -7.30 -3.30
CA ASP A 719 -2.57 -6.10 -2.67
C ASP A 719 -1.04 -6.06 -2.86
N ILE A 720 -0.64 -5.75 -4.10
CA ILE A 720 0.75 -5.53 -4.51
C ILE A 720 1.21 -4.15 -4.00
N GLN A 721 0.30 -3.28 -3.58
CA GLN A 721 0.61 -1.92 -3.13
C GLN A 721 1.54 -1.92 -1.92
N GLY A 722 1.39 -2.83 -0.96
CA GLY A 722 2.32 -2.99 0.14
C GLY A 722 3.68 -3.60 -0.25
N LEU A 723 3.77 -4.30 -1.39
CA LEU A 723 5.01 -4.93 -1.85
C LEU A 723 5.83 -4.04 -2.79
N VAL A 724 5.24 -3.04 -3.42
CA VAL A 724 5.89 -2.14 -4.40
C VAL A 724 6.10 -0.73 -3.84
N SER A 725 5.36 -0.30 -2.82
CA SER A 725 5.27 1.10 -2.35
C SER A 725 6.46 1.63 -1.54
N ASP A 726 7.53 0.87 -1.34
CA ASP A 726 8.70 1.31 -0.53
C ASP A 726 9.70 2.20 -1.30
N GLU A 727 9.35 2.70 -2.49
CA GLU A 727 10.22 3.59 -3.26
C GLU A 727 10.07 5.04 -2.82
N GLU A 728 10.67 5.37 -1.69
CA GLU A 728 10.73 6.75 -1.22
C GLU A 728 11.86 7.50 -1.94
N GLN A 729 11.49 8.59 -2.63
CA GLN A 729 12.46 9.51 -3.21
C GLN A 729 13.38 10.10 -2.14
N GLU A 730 14.67 10.15 -2.42
CA GLU A 730 15.69 10.77 -1.58
C GLU A 730 16.38 11.90 -2.35
N VAL A 731 16.52 13.07 -1.73
CA VAL A 731 17.10 14.26 -2.33
C VAL A 731 18.07 14.92 -1.35
N GLU A 732 19.27 15.27 -1.79
CA GLU A 732 20.22 16.07 -1.03
C GLU A 732 20.03 17.57 -1.31
N PHE A 733 19.88 18.37 -0.28
CA PHE A 733 19.76 19.82 -0.41
C PHE A 733 20.43 20.54 0.76
N MET A 734 21.05 21.70 0.44
CA MET A 734 21.71 22.53 1.45
C MET A 734 20.68 23.33 2.23
N SER A 735 20.51 23.01 3.51
CA SER A 735 19.66 23.77 4.44
C SER A 735 20.43 24.06 5.72
N LYS A 736 20.30 25.27 6.27
CA LYS A 736 20.98 25.69 7.51
C LYS A 736 22.51 25.47 7.46
N SER A 737 23.13 25.77 6.34
CA SER A 737 24.57 25.57 6.09
C SER A 737 25.05 24.12 6.20
N ARG A 738 24.13 23.15 6.07
CA ARG A 738 24.41 21.71 6.06
C ARG A 738 23.79 21.06 4.83
N LEU A 739 24.54 20.18 4.19
CA LEU A 739 24.00 19.30 3.16
C LEU A 739 23.35 18.12 3.86
N GLU A 740 22.04 18.00 3.75
CA GLU A 740 21.26 16.94 4.38
C GLU A 740 20.45 16.17 3.33
N SER A 741 20.22 14.90 3.60
CA SER A 741 19.38 14.04 2.78
C SER A 741 17.95 14.02 3.31
N TYR A 742 17.02 14.34 2.44
CA TYR A 742 15.59 14.38 2.75
C TYR A 742 14.90 13.27 1.98
N LYS A 743 14.07 12.48 2.69
CA LYS A 743 13.45 11.29 2.12
C LYS A 743 11.95 11.24 2.36
N GLY A 744 11.21 10.81 1.33
CA GLY A 744 9.76 10.59 1.41
C GLY A 744 8.94 11.87 1.62
N ASN A 745 7.96 11.79 2.50
CA ASN A 745 6.94 12.83 2.67
C ASN A 745 7.48 14.21 3.10
N ILE A 746 8.66 14.28 3.71
CA ILE A 746 9.23 15.58 4.11
C ILE A 746 9.50 16.49 2.90
N LEU A 747 9.76 15.91 1.73
CA LEU A 747 9.99 16.65 0.49
C LEU A 747 8.77 17.48 0.05
N TYR A 748 7.58 17.16 0.52
CA TYR A 748 6.38 17.96 0.26
C TYR A 748 6.35 19.27 1.06
N TYR A 749 7.09 19.33 2.15
CA TYR A 749 7.13 20.49 3.05
C TYR A 749 8.41 21.33 2.89
N MET A 750 9.41 20.82 2.16
CA MET A 750 10.66 21.51 1.91
C MET A 750 10.52 22.49 0.74
N SER A 751 11.10 23.68 0.92
CA SER A 751 11.21 24.67 -0.15
C SER A 751 12.50 25.47 -0.01
N GLY A 752 13.19 25.67 -1.13
CA GLY A 752 14.46 26.38 -1.11
C GLY A 752 14.98 26.75 -2.49
N ILE A 753 15.71 27.86 -2.54
CA ILE A 753 16.42 28.32 -3.72
C ILE A 753 17.89 28.52 -3.34
N ASP A 754 18.78 27.82 -4.05
CA ASP A 754 20.22 28.01 -3.97
C ASP A 754 20.80 28.39 -5.35
N LEU A 755 21.28 29.64 -5.48
CA LEU A 755 21.93 30.16 -6.66
C LEU A 755 23.38 30.51 -6.36
N SER A 756 23.92 30.06 -5.24
CA SER A 756 25.26 30.45 -4.77
C SER A 756 26.39 29.97 -5.69
N CYS A 757 27.56 30.57 -5.54
CA CYS A 757 28.78 30.18 -6.29
C CYS A 757 28.56 30.17 -7.82
N ASN A 758 28.14 31.33 -8.36
CA ASN A 758 27.94 31.60 -9.77
C ASN A 758 28.54 32.96 -10.13
N MET A 759 28.30 33.44 -11.36
CA MET A 759 28.73 34.77 -11.84
C MET A 759 27.56 35.72 -12.05
N LEU A 760 26.46 35.55 -11.27
CA LEU A 760 25.24 36.35 -11.39
C LEU A 760 25.52 37.82 -11.06
N THR A 761 24.89 38.70 -11.84
CA THR A 761 25.05 40.18 -11.76
C THR A 761 23.72 40.87 -11.51
N GLY A 762 23.70 42.18 -11.52
CA GLY A 762 22.47 42.97 -11.35
C GLY A 762 21.96 43.01 -9.91
N ALA A 763 20.80 43.59 -9.74
CA ALA A 763 20.17 43.72 -8.44
C ALA A 763 19.33 42.49 -8.10
N ILE A 764 19.23 42.17 -6.82
CA ILE A 764 18.30 41.13 -6.35
C ILE A 764 16.84 41.59 -6.60
N PRO A 765 16.05 40.84 -7.37
CA PRO A 765 14.67 41.22 -7.64
C PRO A 765 13.82 41.29 -6.38
N HIS A 766 13.13 42.41 -6.18
CA HIS A 766 12.25 42.57 -5.02
C HIS A 766 11.11 41.54 -4.97
N GLN A 767 10.75 40.97 -6.11
CA GLN A 767 9.74 39.93 -6.25
C GLN A 767 10.09 38.64 -5.48
N ILE A 768 11.36 38.32 -5.26
CA ILE A 768 11.77 37.14 -4.47
C ILE A 768 11.18 37.20 -3.06
N GLY A 769 10.97 38.40 -2.50
CA GLY A 769 10.31 38.56 -1.22
C GLY A 769 8.84 38.09 -1.18
N ASN A 770 8.23 37.77 -2.31
CA ASN A 770 6.88 37.20 -2.36
C ASN A 770 6.84 35.69 -2.05
N LEU A 771 7.98 35.01 -2.01
CA LEU A 771 8.10 33.58 -1.68
C LEU A 771 7.93 33.34 -0.19
N SER A 772 6.77 33.67 0.38
CA SER A 772 6.53 33.66 1.83
C SER A 772 6.70 32.30 2.52
N SER A 773 6.63 31.19 1.77
CA SER A 773 6.78 29.81 2.28
C SER A 773 8.17 29.24 2.08
N ILE A 774 9.13 29.99 1.54
CA ILE A 774 10.49 29.49 1.33
C ILE A 774 11.21 29.31 2.68
N HIS A 775 11.93 28.16 2.84
CA HIS A 775 12.70 27.87 4.05
C HIS A 775 14.19 28.23 3.88
N THR A 776 14.73 28.16 2.66
CA THR A 776 16.13 28.46 2.39
C THR A 776 16.28 29.34 1.17
N LEU A 777 17.02 30.43 1.32
CA LEU A 777 17.45 31.28 0.21
C LEU A 777 18.95 31.54 0.33
N ASN A 778 19.69 31.00 -0.63
CA ASN A 778 21.13 31.18 -0.73
C ASN A 778 21.51 31.84 -2.05
N LEU A 779 22.05 33.07 -2.00
CA LEU A 779 22.54 33.85 -3.13
C LEU A 779 24.04 34.20 -3.00
N SER A 780 24.74 33.57 -2.07
CA SER A 780 26.11 33.89 -1.72
C SER A 780 27.10 33.61 -2.87
N ASN A 781 28.26 34.19 -2.79
CA ASN A 781 29.37 34.02 -3.77
C ASN A 781 28.91 34.28 -5.21
N ASN A 782 28.43 35.49 -5.47
CA ASN A 782 28.05 35.99 -6.79
C ASN A 782 28.58 37.44 -7.00
N HIS A 783 28.14 38.12 -8.05
CA HIS A 783 28.46 39.52 -8.35
C HIS A 783 27.24 40.41 -8.23
N LEU A 784 26.26 40.01 -7.41
CA LEU A 784 24.99 40.75 -7.21
C LEU A 784 25.30 42.14 -6.60
N SER A 785 24.56 43.13 -7.05
CA SER A 785 24.75 44.53 -6.66
C SER A 785 23.42 45.16 -6.22
N GLY A 786 23.42 46.45 -5.89
CA GLY A 786 22.21 47.11 -5.42
C GLY A 786 21.84 46.79 -3.97
N PRO A 787 20.71 47.29 -3.46
CA PRO A 787 20.30 47.09 -2.08
C PRO A 787 19.67 45.72 -1.83
N ILE A 788 19.69 45.25 -0.59
CA ILE A 788 18.87 44.13 -0.13
C ILE A 788 17.37 44.56 -0.18
N PRO A 789 16.51 43.82 -0.87
CA PRO A 789 15.12 44.22 -1.00
C PRO A 789 14.36 44.28 0.33
N GLU A 790 13.62 45.36 0.58
CA GLU A 790 12.75 45.52 1.75
C GLU A 790 11.70 44.39 1.85
N THR A 791 11.28 43.85 0.72
CA THR A 791 10.31 42.74 0.61
C THR A 791 10.79 41.44 1.22
N PHE A 792 12.08 41.27 1.52
CA PHE A 792 12.60 40.07 2.21
C PHE A 792 12.02 39.92 3.60
N SER A 793 11.53 41.00 4.22
CA SER A 793 10.78 40.92 5.48
C SER A 793 9.48 40.10 5.38
N ASN A 794 9.00 39.77 4.18
CA ASN A 794 7.83 38.93 3.93
C ASN A 794 8.14 37.42 3.90
N LEU A 795 9.40 37.03 3.90
CA LEU A 795 9.84 35.62 3.90
C LEU A 795 9.65 34.98 5.27
N LYS A 796 8.40 34.90 5.76
CA LYS A 796 8.10 34.57 7.16
C LYS A 796 8.50 33.17 7.61
N GLN A 797 8.67 32.21 6.66
CA GLN A 797 9.09 30.86 6.95
C GLN A 797 10.58 30.60 6.70
N VAL A 798 11.33 31.61 6.27
CA VAL A 798 12.75 31.47 5.98
C VAL A 798 13.54 31.12 7.23
N GLU A 799 14.27 30.02 7.15
CA GLU A 799 15.14 29.51 8.21
C GLU A 799 16.63 29.80 7.92
N SER A 800 17.00 29.93 6.66
CA SER A 800 18.35 30.19 6.20
C SER A 800 18.37 31.25 5.10
N LEU A 801 19.06 32.35 5.31
CA LEU A 801 19.25 33.44 4.37
C LEU A 801 20.73 33.77 4.29
N ASP A 802 21.36 33.46 3.15
CA ASP A 802 22.77 33.75 2.86
C ASP A 802 22.92 34.63 1.63
N LEU A 803 23.37 35.84 1.81
CA LEU A 803 23.69 36.86 0.79
C LEU A 803 25.17 37.22 0.78
N SER A 804 26.01 36.51 1.49
CA SER A 804 27.41 36.79 1.67
C SER A 804 28.23 36.78 0.36
N HIS A 805 29.38 37.38 0.34
CA HIS A 805 30.29 37.39 -0.80
C HIS A 805 29.66 37.90 -2.11
N ASN A 806 29.13 39.12 -2.07
CA ASN A 806 28.53 39.82 -3.21
C ASN A 806 29.01 41.27 -3.27
N LYS A 807 28.37 42.10 -4.09
CA LYS A 807 28.64 43.54 -4.25
C LYS A 807 27.45 44.38 -3.79
N LEU A 808 26.68 43.87 -2.82
CA LEU A 808 25.50 44.55 -2.32
C LEU A 808 25.84 45.86 -1.61
N VAL A 809 25.00 46.87 -1.77
CA VAL A 809 25.19 48.24 -1.21
C VAL A 809 23.94 48.66 -0.44
N GLY A 810 24.03 49.78 0.27
CA GLY A 810 22.89 50.33 1.01
C GLY A 810 22.76 49.72 2.38
N HIS A 811 21.60 49.85 3.00
CA HIS A 811 21.34 49.42 4.37
C HIS A 811 20.74 48.00 4.42
N ILE A 812 20.96 47.29 5.53
CA ILE A 812 20.23 46.07 5.85
C ILE A 812 18.82 46.49 6.28
N PRO A 813 17.75 45.97 5.61
CA PRO A 813 16.38 46.34 5.98
C PRO A 813 16.07 46.04 7.44
N SER A 814 15.66 47.05 8.22
CA SER A 814 15.41 46.92 9.67
C SER A 814 14.29 45.91 9.99
N LYS A 815 13.32 45.74 9.10
CA LYS A 815 12.22 44.79 9.28
C LYS A 815 12.63 43.32 9.18
N LEU A 816 13.86 43.00 8.77
CA LEU A 816 14.34 41.61 8.77
C LEU A 816 14.35 40.99 10.17
N VAL A 817 14.43 41.80 11.21
CA VAL A 817 14.32 41.30 12.61
C VAL A 817 13.00 40.58 12.90
N GLU A 818 11.96 40.76 12.05
CA GLU A 818 10.65 40.08 12.17
C GLU A 818 10.64 38.66 11.57
N LEU A 819 11.77 38.19 11.08
CA LEU A 819 11.91 36.81 10.55
C LEU A 819 12.17 35.85 11.71
N TYR A 820 11.12 35.44 12.39
CA TYR A 820 11.20 34.67 13.63
C TYR A 820 11.67 33.22 13.44
N SER A 821 11.62 32.70 12.24
CA SER A 821 12.09 31.34 11.90
C SER A 821 13.58 31.29 11.54
N LEU A 822 14.23 32.43 11.36
CA LEU A 822 15.58 32.54 10.82
C LEU A 822 16.62 31.94 11.78
N SER A 823 17.30 30.92 11.35
CA SER A 823 18.35 30.22 12.12
C SER A 823 19.76 30.55 11.61
N ILE A 824 19.88 30.82 10.31
CA ILE A 824 21.13 31.21 9.66
C ILE A 824 20.91 32.51 8.90
N PHE A 825 21.79 33.47 9.14
CA PHE A 825 21.82 34.76 8.44
C PHE A 825 23.26 35.14 8.14
N SER A 826 23.55 35.49 6.89
CA SER A 826 24.84 36.08 6.52
C SER A 826 24.70 37.11 5.41
N VAL A 827 25.29 38.25 5.63
CA VAL A 827 25.53 39.33 4.66
C VAL A 827 27.01 39.71 4.58
N ALA A 828 27.86 38.86 5.11
CA ALA A 828 29.31 39.08 5.15
C ALA A 828 29.92 39.32 3.77
N TYR A 829 31.01 40.05 3.73
CA TYR A 829 31.78 40.31 2.50
C TYR A 829 30.93 40.95 1.39
N ASN A 830 30.35 42.10 1.68
CA ASN A 830 29.61 42.96 0.76
C ASN A 830 30.08 44.41 0.90
N ASN A 831 29.37 45.36 0.34
CA ASN A 831 29.63 46.79 0.48
C ASN A 831 28.45 47.51 1.13
N LEU A 832 27.83 46.86 2.13
CA LEU A 832 26.71 47.37 2.88
C LEU A 832 27.16 48.50 3.83
N SER A 833 26.25 49.42 4.14
CA SER A 833 26.50 50.59 4.97
C SER A 833 25.40 50.80 6.04
N GLY A 834 25.69 51.68 7.00
CA GLY A 834 24.72 51.98 8.04
C GLY A 834 24.82 51.06 9.27
N THR A 835 23.75 50.99 10.02
CA THR A 835 23.72 50.23 11.25
C THR A 835 23.29 48.77 11.02
N THR A 836 23.90 47.87 11.75
CA THR A 836 23.41 46.49 11.87
C THR A 836 21.95 46.48 12.42
N PRO A 837 21.11 45.47 12.07
CA PRO A 837 19.79 45.33 12.64
C PRO A 837 19.84 45.18 14.15
N GLU A 838 18.79 45.65 14.84
CA GLU A 838 18.66 45.53 16.28
C GLU A 838 18.80 44.05 16.73
N ALA A 839 19.57 43.84 17.81
CA ALA A 839 19.71 42.51 18.42
C ALA A 839 18.43 42.09 19.16
N LYS A 840 17.38 41.86 18.38
CA LYS A 840 16.08 41.38 18.87
C LYS A 840 15.76 40.03 18.21
N TYR A 841 15.03 39.22 18.95
CA TYR A 841 14.57 37.90 18.46
C TYR A 841 15.75 37.05 17.96
N GLN A 842 15.64 36.51 16.76
CA GLN A 842 16.71 35.67 16.15
C GLN A 842 17.99 36.50 15.88
N PHE A 843 17.86 37.77 15.57
CA PHE A 843 19.02 38.65 15.31
C PHE A 843 19.94 38.88 16.53
N ALA A 844 19.47 38.57 17.73
CA ALA A 844 20.30 38.53 18.92
C ALA A 844 21.30 37.35 18.95
N THR A 845 21.12 36.35 18.10
CA THR A 845 21.96 35.14 18.02
C THR A 845 23.06 35.23 16.98
N PHE A 846 22.99 36.18 16.05
CA PHE A 846 23.96 36.29 14.94
C PHE A 846 25.19 37.08 15.39
N GLY A 847 26.34 36.48 15.25
CA GLY A 847 27.62 37.06 15.66
C GLY A 847 28.26 37.94 14.58
N GLU A 848 29.48 38.43 14.83
CA GLU A 848 30.27 39.26 13.94
C GLU A 848 30.45 38.63 12.55
N SER A 849 30.66 37.31 12.48
CA SER A 849 30.82 36.56 11.24
C SER A 849 29.66 36.68 10.25
N SER A 850 28.45 37.00 10.72
CA SER A 850 27.30 37.25 9.84
C SER A 850 27.37 38.58 9.07
N TYR A 851 28.21 39.52 9.51
CA TYR A 851 28.26 40.91 9.03
C TYR A 851 29.66 41.33 8.56
N GLU A 852 30.70 40.55 8.91
CA GLU A 852 32.10 40.91 8.64
C GLU A 852 32.36 41.22 7.16
N GLY A 853 33.48 41.92 6.84
CA GLY A 853 33.80 42.23 5.47
C GLY A 853 32.95 43.34 4.81
N ASN A 854 32.15 44.10 5.59
CA ASN A 854 31.37 45.27 5.15
C ASN A 854 31.98 46.53 5.78
N PRO A 855 32.89 47.24 5.05
CA PRO A 855 33.67 48.33 5.64
C PRO A 855 32.85 49.53 6.15
N LEU A 856 31.67 49.74 5.59
CA LEU A 856 30.77 50.86 5.90
C LEU A 856 29.65 50.48 6.87
N LEU A 857 29.63 49.26 7.39
CA LEU A 857 28.64 48.78 8.31
C LEU A 857 29.15 48.98 9.77
N CYS A 858 28.29 49.40 10.64
CA CYS A 858 28.65 49.70 12.03
C CYS A 858 27.56 49.22 13.02
N GLY A 859 27.90 49.17 14.32
CA GLY A 859 27.01 48.76 15.39
C GLY A 859 27.16 47.30 15.80
N PRO A 860 26.59 46.87 16.95
CA PRO A 860 26.73 45.51 17.44
C PRO A 860 26.16 44.46 16.49
N PRO A 861 26.79 43.28 16.27
CA PRO A 861 27.93 42.73 17.02
C PRO A 861 29.32 43.13 16.46
N LEU A 862 29.36 44.03 15.43
CA LEU A 862 30.64 44.54 14.90
C LEU A 862 31.33 45.43 15.89
N GLN A 863 32.67 45.44 15.88
CA GLN A 863 33.46 46.27 16.78
C GLN A 863 33.51 47.75 16.34
N HIS A 864 32.96 48.09 15.14
CA HIS A 864 32.89 49.45 14.60
C HIS A 864 31.69 50.22 15.16
N SER A 865 31.96 51.24 16.02
CA SER A 865 30.91 52.12 16.53
C SER A 865 30.41 53.07 15.45
N CYS A 866 29.10 53.27 15.31
CA CYS A 866 28.47 54.23 14.42
C CYS A 866 28.61 55.65 14.94
N THR A 867 29.86 56.17 14.97
CA THR A 867 30.06 57.59 15.32
C THR A 867 29.90 58.46 14.07
N SER A 868 28.90 59.33 14.08
CA SER A 868 28.65 60.36 13.10
C SER A 868 29.91 61.25 12.93
N ILE A 869 30.44 61.41 11.74
CA ILE A 869 31.42 62.42 11.38
C ILE A 869 30.71 63.76 11.41
N SER A 870 30.67 64.39 12.54
CA SER A 870 30.53 65.85 12.69
C SER A 870 31.62 66.30 13.65
N GLY A 871 32.51 67.14 13.16
CA GLY A 871 33.74 67.59 13.81
C GLY A 871 33.58 68.21 15.21
N GLY A 872 34.60 68.07 16.06
CA GLY A 872 34.85 68.88 17.23
C GLY A 872 35.11 68.05 18.49
N GLU A 873 36.40 67.96 18.82
CA GLU A 873 37.05 67.93 20.14
C GLU A 873 36.64 66.91 21.23
N SER A 874 37.71 66.23 21.56
CA SER A 874 38.06 65.58 22.83
C SER A 874 37.24 65.86 24.08
N ILE A 875 36.94 64.83 24.91
CA ILE A 875 37.32 64.73 26.35
C ILE A 875 37.07 63.30 26.86
N MET A 876 38.18 62.75 27.34
CA MET A 876 38.41 61.81 28.45
C MET A 876 37.43 60.71 28.86
N HIS A 877 37.98 59.51 28.78
CA HIS A 877 38.06 58.45 29.86
C HIS A 877 37.06 58.42 31.00
N SER A 878 36.31 57.40 31.15
CA SER A 878 36.37 56.34 32.17
C SER A 878 35.01 55.63 32.28
N ASP A 879 35.03 54.37 32.57
CA ASP A 879 33.91 53.50 32.99
C ASP A 879 33.32 52.51 31.94
N LEU A 880 34.19 51.83 31.16
CA LEU A 880 33.78 50.67 30.35
C LEU A 880 34.28 49.31 30.88
N HIS A 881 35.05 49.35 32.03
CA HIS A 881 35.56 48.09 32.61
C HIS A 881 34.74 47.45 33.70
N ALA A 882 33.68 48.09 34.19
CA ALA A 882 32.86 47.56 35.29
C ALA A 882 31.72 46.65 34.81
N GLU A 883 31.07 46.96 33.64
CA GLU A 883 29.94 46.16 33.14
C GLU A 883 30.34 44.84 32.47
N GLU A 884 31.54 44.83 31.85
CA GLU A 884 32.05 43.64 31.17
C GLU A 884 32.49 42.53 32.16
N ASN A 885 32.95 42.94 33.35
CA ASN A 885 33.27 41.97 34.40
C ASN A 885 32.04 41.41 35.10
N GLU A 886 31.00 42.21 35.30
CA GLU A 886 29.77 41.76 35.94
C GLU A 886 28.96 40.76 35.02
N PHE A 887 28.94 41.03 33.73
CA PHE A 887 28.32 40.08 32.76
C PHE A 887 29.10 38.75 32.68
N ARG A 888 30.44 38.83 32.67
CA ARG A 888 31.32 37.62 32.59
C ARG A 888 31.18 36.81 33.89
N ASP A 889 31.13 37.42 35.03
CA ASP A 889 31.01 36.73 36.30
C ASP A 889 29.60 36.13 36.47
N ASN A 890 28.54 36.81 36.12
CA ASN A 890 27.18 36.28 36.10
C ASN A 890 26.98 35.13 35.08
N PHE A 891 27.62 35.22 33.92
CA PHE A 891 27.62 34.13 32.92
C PHE A 891 28.38 32.91 33.45
N MET A 892 29.55 33.09 34.04
CA MET A 892 30.35 32.01 34.60
C MET A 892 29.64 31.33 35.79
N TRP A 893 28.93 32.07 36.63
CA TRP A 893 28.16 31.49 37.74
C TRP A 893 26.93 30.74 37.27
N SER A 894 26.19 31.22 36.26
CA SER A 894 25.04 30.50 35.66
C SER A 894 25.48 29.25 34.91
N PHE A 895 26.59 29.34 34.18
CA PHE A 895 27.18 28.19 33.49
C PHE A 895 27.66 27.11 34.48
N ALA A 896 28.36 27.51 35.54
CA ALA A 896 28.83 26.58 36.55
C ALA A 896 27.67 25.92 37.29
N ALA A 897 26.63 26.66 37.63
CA ALA A 897 25.42 26.11 38.25
C ALA A 897 24.70 25.11 37.36
N THR A 898 24.52 25.44 36.09
CA THR A 898 23.86 24.53 35.11
C THR A 898 24.69 23.27 34.84
N PHE A 899 26.03 23.44 34.78
CA PHE A 899 26.94 22.32 34.62
C PHE A 899 26.89 21.37 35.83
N VAL A 900 26.92 21.91 37.04
CA VAL A 900 26.84 21.10 38.27
C VAL A 900 25.51 20.36 38.36
N VAL A 901 24.38 21.02 38.05
CA VAL A 901 23.05 20.39 38.06
C VAL A 901 22.96 19.30 36.99
N SER A 902 23.46 19.56 35.80
CA SER A 902 23.48 18.55 34.71
C SER A 902 24.41 17.37 35.06
N PHE A 903 25.57 17.66 35.64
CA PHE A 903 26.51 16.62 36.06
C PHE A 903 25.97 15.75 37.19
N LEU A 904 25.32 16.39 38.20
CA LEU A 904 24.66 15.65 39.27
C LEU A 904 23.47 14.83 38.77
N SER A 905 22.68 15.33 37.80
CA SER A 905 21.60 14.55 37.18
C SER A 905 22.11 13.35 36.43
N VAL A 906 23.23 13.45 35.72
CA VAL A 906 23.88 12.31 35.06
C VAL A 906 24.39 11.31 36.11
N ILE A 907 24.98 11.75 37.19
CA ILE A 907 25.42 10.86 38.30
C ILE A 907 24.22 10.13 38.90
N VAL A 908 23.11 10.85 39.16
CA VAL A 908 21.89 10.25 39.70
C VAL A 908 21.30 9.24 38.73
N ILE A 909 21.25 9.54 37.43
CA ILE A 909 20.79 8.60 36.40
C ILE A 909 21.69 7.35 36.33
N VAL A 910 23.00 7.54 36.40
CA VAL A 910 23.97 6.41 36.37
C VAL A 910 23.88 5.59 37.67
N TYR A 911 23.66 6.23 38.83
CA TYR A 911 23.62 5.52 40.10
C TYR A 911 22.33 4.74 40.35
N PHE A 912 21.18 5.27 39.86
CA PHE A 912 19.86 4.65 40.04
C PHE A 912 19.39 3.79 38.87
N ASN A 913 20.11 3.79 37.74
CA ASN A 913 19.76 2.94 36.58
C ASN A 913 20.91 2.02 36.15
N PRO A 914 21.05 0.86 36.79
CA PRO A 914 22.13 -0.08 36.51
C PRO A 914 22.13 -0.66 35.07
N TYR A 915 21.03 -0.48 34.29
CA TYR A 915 20.95 -0.87 32.90
C TYR A 915 21.69 0.06 31.95
N PHE A 916 22.00 1.30 32.34
CA PHE A 916 22.69 2.27 31.50
C PHE A 916 24.21 2.07 31.49
N VAL A 917 24.76 1.52 32.56
CA VAL A 917 26.23 1.27 32.71
C VAL A 917 26.70 0.06 31.91
N SER A 918 25.82 -0.94 31.71
CA SER A 918 26.18 -2.21 31.03
C SER A 918 26.28 -2.06 29.49
N ARG A 919 25.78 -0.99 28.90
CA ARG A 919 25.71 -0.87 27.43
C ARG A 919 26.80 -0.01 26.78
N ASN A 920 27.50 0.85 27.55
CA ASN A 920 28.44 1.83 27.01
C ASN A 920 29.92 1.68 27.43
N PHE A 921 30.26 0.61 28.15
CA PHE A 921 31.65 0.38 28.58
C PHE A 921 32.29 -0.92 28.05
N HIS A 922 31.68 -1.55 27.03
CA HIS A 922 32.29 -2.60 26.24
C HIS A 922 32.12 -2.30 24.77
N ALA A 923 32.87 -1.31 24.25
CA ALA A 923 33.23 -1.10 22.88
C ALA A 923 34.71 -0.77 22.80
#